data_69c9c242b8dba3d3ade870136ca4cbcf
#
_entry.id   69c9c242b8dba3d3ade870136ca4cbcf
#
_cell.length_a   1.000
_cell.length_b   1.000
_cell.length_c   1.000
_cell.angle_alpha   90.00
_cell.angle_beta   90.00
_cell.angle_gamma   90.00
#
_symmetry.space_group_name_H-M   'P 1'
#
loop_
_entity.id
_entity.type
_entity.pdbx_description
1 polymer ?
#
loop_
_entity_poly.entity_id
_entity_poly.type
_entity_poly.pdbx_seq_one_letter_code
_entity_poly.pdbx_strand_id
1 'polypeptide(L)'
;MSWRRFFSRAARARERDDEMRAHLALYTEELIARGRTPEQAAREARLAFGNPRAKLEEVDRMNALPVFDVLGRDVRYAFRVMRRTPAFTATAIVTLALVIGACTAVFTLADAILLRPLPYPQPERLAYVERWIASYGRDAAALSHDGLTWEMIRDRVPSLHSAAYGSSFGSGVNLVVGEATAIVRQQRVSADYFSVLGVPPRVGRSFTADEDRPGGPPAVVLSDRLWRTTFGGDGNIVGKGVLLRGEPYTVVGIMPSDFINIDEVDVWTPLQASQRGEGGGTNFGVIARPKPGVTIDQAEMELLALGQEPFRNLQFRSDLTALLGLRPMQDALVEGVREPIVMLGAAVGVVLLIACVNLAALLLARGGSRAKEIATRMALGSGRRAVVRQLMIEALVLALAGGALGILAGQLILQGLQAIGGQTFAEWERVALDWRALLVTIGLAGSTSLVFGLVPAVQASRLNVNAALGESGSRSIAGAARHWPRRLLVVTEVALGVVLLVTAGLLVRTFVELQRLDPGFNPRGLTTASVSLLDARYTTGEQMHLLFERSLDRLSRAPGVQSAAVSLGLPYERLLNLGFRFVDAADDQGRTTNATYVAGDLFGTMEIPLRRGRLLTAADRETTAPVAVVNESFARFYSKERDVIGRRIRMSGGEREIVGVVGNVQQRGSGFYLEGMSDGPLTSPPLVYVPASQAIDAMRGVHVWFSPVWVVRARSTGEAATAVRDAISSVDPLLPVGQARAMTDVMARATAEQRLLMTLVGVLAAAALLLAAIGIHGLIAHSVAERRRELGIRLALGATVGRTIRGIALGGVALAAIGAVAGGLLSLAAVRLVQSFLWNVGERDPLTFTLVVLFVLVVSAVASVIPALRILKLDPAQTLRA
;
A
#
# COMPACT_ATOMS: atom_id res chain seq x y z
N MET A 1 29.70 42.59 7.02
CA MET A 1 28.82 42.71 8.20
C MET A 1 28.23 41.34 8.54
N SER A 2 28.57 40.82 9.71
CA SER A 2 28.20 39.41 10.07
C SER A 2 26.73 39.31 10.50
N TRP A 3 25.95 38.46 9.88
CA TRP A 3 24.55 38.14 10.23
C TRP A 3 24.35 37.78 11.72
N ARG A 4 25.38 37.35 12.43
CA ARG A 4 25.38 37.06 13.88
C ARG A 4 25.02 38.27 14.76
N ARG A 5 25.25 39.51 14.29
CA ARG A 5 24.92 40.77 15.00
C ARG A 5 23.40 40.93 15.22
N PHE A 6 22.57 40.44 14.27
CA PHE A 6 21.10 40.55 14.36
C PHE A 6 20.48 39.61 15.40
N PHE A 7 21.16 38.54 15.81
CA PHE A 7 20.60 37.49 16.66
C PHE A 7 21.09 37.50 18.11
N SER A 8 22.08 38.30 18.48
CA SER A 8 22.62 38.36 19.84
C SER A 8 22.25 39.68 20.54
N ARG A 9 21.24 39.64 21.42
CA ARG A 9 20.78 40.80 22.23
C ARG A 9 21.88 41.33 23.17
N ALA A 10 22.71 40.42 23.72
CA ALA A 10 23.79 40.77 24.62
C ALA A 10 24.96 41.47 23.90
N ALA A 11 25.25 41.12 22.64
CA ALA A 11 26.28 41.79 21.84
C ALA A 11 25.82 43.18 21.42
N ARG A 12 24.57 43.32 20.98
CA ARG A 12 23.97 44.64 20.66
C ARG A 12 23.86 45.57 21.84
N ALA A 13 23.57 45.05 23.04
CA ALA A 13 23.53 45.87 24.25
C ALA A 13 24.90 46.44 24.65
N ARG A 14 25.96 45.63 24.51
CA ARG A 14 27.35 46.09 24.79
C ARG A 14 27.80 47.11 23.76
N GLU A 15 27.62 46.87 22.48
CA GLU A 15 28.02 47.78 21.40
C GLU A 15 27.35 49.16 21.54
N ARG A 16 26.08 49.21 21.96
CA ARG A 16 25.33 50.45 22.18
C ARG A 16 25.73 51.18 23.47
N ASP A 17 26.02 50.43 24.53
CA ASP A 17 26.56 51.01 25.74
C ASP A 17 27.93 51.70 25.49
N ASP A 18 28.76 51.10 24.64
CA ASP A 18 30.04 51.64 24.23
C ASP A 18 29.88 52.84 23.31
N GLU A 19 28.96 52.80 22.33
CA GLU A 19 28.63 53.89 21.44
C GLU A 19 28.06 55.09 22.19
N MET A 20 27.19 54.84 23.16
CA MET A 20 26.62 55.89 24.02
C MET A 20 27.66 56.51 24.92
N ARG A 21 28.59 55.73 25.46
CA ARG A 21 29.73 56.27 26.25
C ARG A 21 30.66 57.12 25.39
N ALA A 22 30.92 56.69 24.15
CA ALA A 22 31.71 57.43 23.21
C ALA A 22 31.08 58.80 22.85
N HIS A 23 29.78 58.84 22.59
CA HIS A 23 29.04 60.05 22.31
C HIS A 23 29.04 61.03 23.51
N LEU A 24 28.81 60.49 24.72
CA LEU A 24 28.90 61.27 25.94
C LEU A 24 30.29 61.82 26.20
N ALA A 25 31.34 61.05 25.92
CA ALA A 25 32.75 61.52 26.03
C ALA A 25 33.04 62.59 25.03
N LEU A 26 32.70 62.44 23.73
CA LEU A 26 32.88 63.43 22.67
C LEU A 26 32.15 64.74 23.01
N TYR A 27 30.91 64.70 23.48
CA TYR A 27 30.16 65.89 23.84
C TYR A 27 30.71 66.50 25.08
N THR A 28 31.29 65.81 26.01
CA THR A 28 32.01 66.34 27.19
C THR A 28 33.30 67.05 26.77
N GLU A 29 34.08 66.47 25.84
CA GLU A 29 35.27 67.08 25.29
C GLU A 29 34.96 68.42 24.55
N GLU A 30 33.87 68.46 23.78
CA GLU A 30 33.42 69.65 23.06
C GLU A 30 33.03 70.75 24.04
N LEU A 31 32.40 70.49 25.16
CA LEU A 31 32.05 71.43 26.21
C LEU A 31 33.30 71.93 26.93
N ILE A 32 34.33 71.12 27.15
CA ILE A 32 35.63 71.52 27.70
C ILE A 32 36.33 72.45 26.70
N ALA A 33 36.32 72.12 25.39
CA ALA A 33 36.91 73.04 24.39
C ALA A 33 36.20 74.39 24.30
N ARG A 34 34.91 74.45 24.70
CA ARG A 34 34.15 75.70 24.84
C ARG A 34 34.36 76.42 26.16
N GLY A 35 35.39 76.06 27.00
CA GLY A 35 35.79 76.75 28.23
C GLY A 35 35.05 76.34 29.49
N ARG A 36 34.35 75.23 29.51
CA ARG A 36 33.73 74.69 30.71
C ARG A 36 34.72 73.84 31.53
N THR A 37 34.61 73.89 32.87
CA THR A 37 35.42 72.93 33.65
C THR A 37 35.03 71.51 33.44
N PRO A 38 35.91 70.49 33.61
CA PRO A 38 35.61 69.08 33.35
C PRO A 38 34.39 68.56 34.09
N GLU A 39 34.20 68.99 35.34
CA GLU A 39 33.06 68.63 36.14
C GLU A 39 31.70 69.18 35.65
N GLN A 40 31.78 70.53 35.26
CA GLN A 40 30.60 71.20 34.69
C GLN A 40 30.24 70.61 33.31
N ALA A 41 31.23 70.35 32.47
CA ALA A 41 31.07 69.74 31.17
C ALA A 41 30.41 68.33 31.25
N ALA A 42 30.88 67.49 32.17
CA ALA A 42 30.33 66.16 32.39
C ALA A 42 28.90 66.22 32.93
N ARG A 43 28.57 67.21 33.77
CA ARG A 43 27.21 67.37 34.27
C ARG A 43 26.26 67.90 33.19
N GLU A 44 26.69 68.91 32.46
CA GLU A 44 25.92 69.48 31.34
C GLU A 44 25.69 68.49 30.22
N ALA A 45 26.69 67.67 29.89
CA ALA A 45 26.58 66.56 28.91
C ALA A 45 25.54 65.50 29.37
N ARG A 46 25.54 65.14 30.62
CA ARG A 46 24.53 64.20 31.16
C ARG A 46 23.12 64.79 31.17
N LEU A 47 22.97 66.08 31.48
CA LEU A 47 21.68 66.76 31.47
C LEU A 47 21.12 66.92 30.05
N ALA A 48 21.96 67.29 29.08
CA ALA A 48 21.60 67.42 27.68
C ALA A 48 21.28 66.15 27.00
N PHE A 49 21.94 65.04 27.39
CA PHE A 49 21.68 63.67 26.87
C PHE A 49 20.33 63.09 27.31
N GLY A 50 19.81 63.55 28.48
CA GLY A 50 18.57 63.10 29.05
C GLY A 50 18.69 61.72 29.69
N ASN A 51 17.55 61.02 29.80
CA ASN A 51 17.54 59.68 30.40
C ASN A 51 18.10 58.63 29.43
N PRO A 52 19.32 58.07 29.67
CA PRO A 52 19.96 57.13 28.76
C PRO A 52 19.13 55.86 28.49
N ARG A 53 18.38 55.41 29.49
CA ARG A 53 17.53 54.24 29.36
C ARG A 53 16.34 54.46 28.40
N ALA A 54 15.72 55.63 28.47
CA ALA A 54 14.59 55.97 27.58
C ALA A 54 15.06 56.09 26.11
N LYS A 55 16.23 56.67 25.85
CA LYS A 55 16.81 56.70 24.48
C LYS A 55 17.25 55.32 24.00
N LEU A 56 17.80 54.47 24.84
CA LEU A 56 18.11 53.09 24.49
C LEU A 56 16.86 52.28 24.11
N GLU A 57 15.74 52.47 24.81
CA GLU A 57 14.47 51.85 24.46
C GLU A 57 13.90 52.37 23.13
N GLU A 58 14.12 53.62 22.78
CA GLU A 58 13.68 54.23 21.53
C GLU A 58 14.51 53.74 20.34
N VAL A 59 15.82 53.63 20.48
CA VAL A 59 16.73 53.03 19.48
C VAL A 59 16.49 51.54 19.33
N ASP A 60 16.16 50.83 20.41
CA ASP A 60 15.73 49.39 20.34
C ASP A 60 14.41 49.20 19.55
N ARG A 61 13.49 50.18 19.67
CA ARG A 61 12.24 50.14 18.88
C ARG A 61 12.49 50.43 17.39
N MET A 62 13.46 51.25 17.03
CA MET A 62 13.77 51.56 15.64
C MET A 62 14.63 50.48 14.93
N ASN A 63 15.54 49.82 15.64
CA ASN A 63 16.52 48.90 15.06
C ASN A 63 16.17 47.40 15.28
N ALA A 64 15.19 47.06 16.10
CA ALA A 64 14.73 45.69 16.23
C ALA A 64 13.67 45.42 15.15
N LEU A 65 13.75 44.25 14.49
CA LEU A 65 12.62 43.69 13.80
C LEU A 65 11.66 43.15 14.89
N PRO A 66 10.64 43.97 15.30
CA PRO A 66 9.86 43.66 16.52
C PRO A 66 9.14 42.31 16.43
N VAL A 67 8.96 41.82 15.21
CA VAL A 67 8.33 40.54 14.93
C VAL A 67 9.15 39.36 15.48
N PHE A 68 10.48 39.37 15.30
CA PHE A 68 11.31 38.21 15.75
C PHE A 68 11.48 38.18 17.27
N ASP A 69 11.59 39.36 17.92
CA ASP A 69 11.69 39.44 19.38
C ASP A 69 10.39 39.02 20.08
N VAL A 70 9.24 39.38 19.47
CA VAL A 70 7.92 38.96 19.95
C VAL A 70 7.73 37.45 19.75
N LEU A 71 8.08 36.94 18.56
CA LEU A 71 8.01 35.52 18.24
C LEU A 71 8.89 34.68 19.19
N GLY A 72 10.13 35.10 19.42
CA GLY A 72 11.05 34.41 20.32
C GLY A 72 10.61 34.42 21.79
N ARG A 73 9.85 35.43 22.22
CA ARG A 73 9.20 35.44 23.55
C ARG A 73 8.03 34.47 23.64
N ASP A 74 7.18 34.48 22.61
CA ASP A 74 6.00 33.61 22.54
C ASP A 74 6.42 32.13 22.46
N VAL A 75 7.47 31.78 21.70
CA VAL A 75 8.04 30.41 21.62
C VAL A 75 8.62 29.99 23.00
N ARG A 76 9.40 30.82 23.67
CA ARG A 76 9.94 30.51 25.01
C ARG A 76 8.83 30.34 26.04
N TYR A 77 7.77 31.13 25.91
CA TYR A 77 6.59 30.97 26.76
C TYR A 77 5.88 29.64 26.49
N ALA A 78 5.69 29.27 25.22
CA ALA A 78 5.10 27.97 24.83
C ALA A 78 5.87 26.80 25.46
N PHE A 79 7.20 26.77 25.36
CA PHE A 79 8.02 25.71 26.00
C PHE A 79 7.87 25.66 27.53
N ARG A 80 7.79 26.83 28.19
CA ARG A 80 7.58 26.88 29.65
C ARG A 80 6.22 26.32 30.05
N VAL A 81 5.21 26.62 29.25
CA VAL A 81 3.84 26.13 29.48
C VAL A 81 3.76 24.62 29.27
N MET A 82 4.43 24.10 28.24
CA MET A 82 4.51 22.66 27.96
C MET A 82 5.18 21.88 29.09
N ARG A 83 6.26 22.39 29.65
CA ARG A 83 6.94 21.79 30.81
C ARG A 83 6.09 21.77 32.08
N ARG A 84 5.19 22.78 32.26
CA ARG A 84 4.29 22.85 33.41
C ARG A 84 3.08 21.92 33.35
N THR A 85 2.77 21.40 32.13
CA THR A 85 1.63 20.48 31.92
C THR A 85 2.09 19.26 31.12
N PRO A 86 2.92 18.38 31.71
CA PRO A 86 3.58 17.30 30.99
C PRO A 86 2.59 16.27 30.41
N ALA A 87 1.55 15.91 31.15
CA ALA A 87 0.55 14.93 30.68
C ALA A 87 -0.19 15.40 29.42
N PHE A 88 -0.68 16.65 29.42
CA PHE A 88 -1.31 17.24 28.22
C PHE A 88 -0.34 17.30 27.04
N THR A 89 0.88 17.78 27.30
CA THR A 89 1.90 17.94 26.26
C THR A 89 2.28 16.59 25.64
N ALA A 90 2.49 15.57 26.47
CA ALA A 90 2.79 14.22 26.00
C ALA A 90 1.65 13.64 25.16
N THR A 91 0.40 13.71 25.66
CA THR A 91 -0.77 13.23 24.91
C THR A 91 -0.90 13.94 23.56
N ALA A 92 -0.78 15.27 23.52
CA ALA A 92 -0.88 16.04 22.28
C ALA A 92 0.22 15.68 21.28
N ILE A 93 1.48 15.62 21.75
CA ILE A 93 2.63 15.30 20.90
C ILE A 93 2.55 13.86 20.38
N VAL A 94 2.22 12.88 21.23
CA VAL A 94 2.09 11.46 20.81
C VAL A 94 0.96 11.30 19.80
N THR A 95 -0.20 11.90 20.04
CA THR A 95 -1.33 11.88 19.11
C THR A 95 -0.92 12.46 17.74
N LEU A 96 -0.30 13.65 17.74
CA LEU A 96 0.16 14.28 16.51
C LEU A 96 1.25 13.47 15.82
N ALA A 97 2.21 12.93 16.58
CA ALA A 97 3.29 12.12 16.03
C ALA A 97 2.77 10.87 15.31
N LEU A 98 1.85 10.14 15.91
CA LEU A 98 1.26 8.94 15.31
C LEU A 98 0.49 9.28 14.05
N VAL A 99 -0.35 10.31 14.09
CA VAL A 99 -1.22 10.65 12.95
C VAL A 99 -0.44 11.32 11.82
N ILE A 100 0.43 12.29 12.12
CA ILE A 100 1.28 12.92 11.10
C ILE A 100 2.25 11.87 10.52
N GLY A 101 2.76 10.95 11.35
CA GLY A 101 3.61 9.85 10.90
C GLY A 101 2.87 8.91 9.93
N ALA A 102 1.64 8.53 10.25
CA ALA A 102 0.80 7.74 9.34
C ALA A 102 0.51 8.48 8.03
N CYS A 103 0.15 9.77 8.10
CA CYS A 103 -0.03 10.61 6.90
C CYS A 103 1.25 10.68 6.05
N THR A 104 2.40 10.87 6.70
CA THR A 104 3.70 10.95 6.02
C THR A 104 4.04 9.62 5.34
N ALA A 105 3.82 8.48 6.02
CA ALA A 105 4.07 7.15 5.46
C ALA A 105 3.18 6.88 4.24
N VAL A 106 1.87 7.14 4.35
CA VAL A 106 0.92 6.95 3.24
C VAL A 106 1.21 7.91 2.08
N PHE A 107 1.56 9.17 2.38
CA PHE A 107 1.97 10.11 1.34
C PHE A 107 3.25 9.63 0.64
N THR A 108 4.26 9.16 1.39
CA THR A 108 5.51 8.65 0.81
C THR A 108 5.24 7.48 -0.14
N LEU A 109 4.33 6.58 0.24
CA LEU A 109 3.87 5.49 -0.60
C LEU A 109 3.13 5.98 -1.84
N ALA A 110 2.19 6.91 -1.68
CA ALA A 110 1.45 7.51 -2.78
C ALA A 110 2.35 8.30 -3.73
N ASP A 111 3.32 9.08 -3.20
CA ASP A 111 4.30 9.80 -4.02
C ASP A 111 5.16 8.83 -4.82
N ALA A 112 5.69 7.80 -4.18
CA ALA A 112 6.58 6.83 -4.83
C ALA A 112 5.89 6.05 -5.95
N ILE A 113 4.61 5.69 -5.79
CA ILE A 113 3.88 4.82 -6.72
C ILE A 113 3.04 5.61 -7.71
N LEU A 114 2.27 6.62 -7.24
CA LEU A 114 1.30 7.32 -8.09
C LEU A 114 1.83 8.61 -8.71
N LEU A 115 2.71 9.35 -8.00
CA LEU A 115 3.07 10.72 -8.36
C LEU A 115 4.46 10.85 -8.99
N ARG A 116 5.39 9.97 -8.64
CA ARG A 116 6.73 10.02 -9.24
C ARG A 116 6.66 9.55 -10.69
N PRO A 117 7.26 10.31 -11.60
CA PRO A 117 7.41 9.83 -12.96
C PRO A 117 8.27 8.57 -12.98
N LEU A 118 8.02 7.69 -13.92
CA LEU A 118 8.81 6.49 -14.13
C LEU A 118 10.30 6.86 -14.34
N PRO A 119 11.24 6.01 -13.91
CA PRO A 119 12.68 6.29 -13.96
C PRO A 119 13.26 6.11 -15.37
N TYR A 120 12.54 6.57 -16.38
CA TYR A 120 12.94 6.51 -17.78
C TYR A 120 13.03 7.92 -18.37
N PRO A 121 13.87 8.15 -19.39
CA PRO A 121 13.88 9.42 -20.12
C PRO A 121 12.52 9.69 -20.77
N GLN A 122 11.99 10.92 -20.57
CA GLN A 122 10.69 11.36 -21.11
C GLN A 122 9.55 10.35 -20.83
N PRO A 123 9.28 10.03 -19.55
CA PRO A 123 8.35 8.96 -19.19
C PRO A 123 6.91 9.23 -19.64
N GLU A 124 6.53 10.50 -19.79
CA GLU A 124 5.23 10.95 -20.30
C GLU A 124 4.97 10.54 -21.76
N ARG A 125 6.01 10.15 -22.49
CA ARG A 125 5.91 9.67 -23.86
C ARG A 125 5.90 8.14 -23.96
N LEU A 126 6.04 7.42 -22.84
CA LEU A 126 5.95 5.98 -22.82
C LEU A 126 4.51 5.54 -22.65
N ALA A 127 4.09 4.60 -23.48
CA ALA A 127 2.77 4.01 -23.43
C ALA A 127 2.84 2.48 -23.60
N TYR A 128 1.84 1.79 -23.05
CA TYR A 128 1.50 0.45 -23.48
C TYR A 128 0.56 0.50 -24.66
N VAL A 129 0.71 -0.44 -25.58
CA VAL A 129 -0.36 -0.73 -26.52
C VAL A 129 -1.38 -1.59 -25.77
N GLU A 130 -2.63 -1.16 -25.76
CA GLU A 130 -3.75 -1.89 -25.17
C GLU A 130 -4.70 -2.39 -26.25
N ARG A 131 -5.46 -3.43 -25.88
CA ARG A 131 -6.51 -4.00 -26.70
C ARG A 131 -7.79 -4.08 -25.88
N TRP A 132 -8.90 -3.59 -26.44
CA TRP A 132 -10.20 -3.72 -25.79
C TRP A 132 -11.26 -4.16 -26.79
N ILE A 133 -12.39 -4.63 -26.25
CA ILE A 133 -13.58 -4.92 -27.04
C ILE A 133 -14.49 -3.71 -27.02
N ALA A 134 -14.91 -3.22 -28.18
CA ALA A 134 -15.69 -1.99 -28.32
C ALA A 134 -16.96 -1.95 -27.44
N SER A 135 -17.65 -3.10 -27.28
CA SER A 135 -18.85 -3.24 -26.45
C SER A 135 -18.58 -3.25 -24.94
N TYR A 136 -17.35 -3.55 -24.49
CA TYR A 136 -16.99 -3.60 -23.06
C TYR A 136 -16.25 -2.34 -22.60
N GLY A 137 -15.79 -1.50 -23.53
CA GLY A 137 -15.04 -0.28 -23.23
C GLY A 137 -13.58 -0.54 -22.83
N ARG A 138 -12.86 0.55 -22.53
CA ARG A 138 -11.44 0.53 -22.16
C ARG A 138 -11.18 0.03 -20.74
N ASP A 139 -12.16 0.05 -19.85
CA ASP A 139 -12.00 -0.44 -18.48
C ASP A 139 -11.70 -1.95 -18.42
N ALA A 140 -12.05 -2.69 -19.49
CA ALA A 140 -11.75 -4.11 -19.65
C ALA A 140 -10.61 -4.35 -20.67
N ALA A 141 -9.72 -3.38 -20.86
CA ALA A 141 -8.62 -3.51 -21.81
C ALA A 141 -7.55 -4.51 -21.33
N ALA A 142 -6.95 -5.22 -22.27
CA ALA A 142 -5.83 -6.13 -22.06
C ALA A 142 -4.54 -5.54 -22.68
N LEU A 143 -3.43 -5.68 -21.95
CA LEU A 143 -2.09 -5.22 -22.38
C LEU A 143 -1.29 -6.32 -23.09
N SER A 144 -1.94 -7.42 -23.45
CA SER A 144 -1.29 -8.60 -24.02
C SER A 144 -1.74 -8.86 -25.46
N HIS A 145 -0.79 -9.19 -26.32
CA HIS A 145 -0.94 -9.38 -27.76
C HIS A 145 -0.33 -10.71 -28.22
N ASP A 146 -0.72 -11.17 -29.40
CA ASP A 146 -0.04 -12.27 -30.09
C ASP A 146 1.09 -11.76 -31.00
N GLY A 147 1.87 -12.68 -31.56
CA GLY A 147 3.00 -12.33 -32.39
C GLY A 147 2.61 -11.61 -33.70
N LEU A 148 1.41 -11.91 -34.24
CA LEU A 148 0.92 -11.23 -35.44
C LEU A 148 0.59 -9.76 -35.14
N THR A 149 -0.15 -9.50 -34.05
CA THR A 149 -0.47 -8.14 -33.59
C THR A 149 0.81 -7.34 -33.40
N TRP A 150 1.81 -7.94 -32.75
CA TRP A 150 3.11 -7.30 -32.52
C TRP A 150 3.80 -6.92 -33.86
N GLU A 151 3.92 -7.85 -34.78
CA GLU A 151 4.56 -7.58 -36.07
C GLU A 151 3.82 -6.48 -36.84
N MET A 152 2.49 -6.49 -36.85
CA MET A 152 1.70 -5.43 -37.49
C MET A 152 1.90 -4.07 -36.86
N ILE A 153 1.98 -3.98 -35.52
CA ILE A 153 2.27 -2.72 -34.81
C ILE A 153 3.66 -2.23 -35.26
N ARG A 154 4.68 -3.10 -35.21
CA ARG A 154 6.06 -2.75 -35.54
C ARG A 154 6.19 -2.26 -37.02
N ASP A 155 5.55 -2.97 -37.93
CA ASP A 155 5.80 -2.77 -39.36
C ASP A 155 4.85 -1.75 -39.99
N ARG A 156 3.64 -1.57 -39.46
CA ARG A 156 2.59 -0.74 -40.09
C ARG A 156 2.21 0.51 -39.31
N VAL A 157 2.83 0.78 -38.14
CA VAL A 157 2.59 2.00 -37.38
C VAL A 157 3.88 2.82 -37.29
N PRO A 158 4.24 3.52 -38.39
CA PRO A 158 5.52 4.21 -38.46
C PRO A 158 5.68 5.38 -37.52
N SER A 159 4.58 5.90 -36.93
CA SER A 159 4.61 6.97 -35.94
C SER A 159 5.13 6.49 -34.57
N LEU A 160 5.15 5.18 -34.33
CA LEU A 160 5.62 4.59 -33.09
C LEU A 160 7.04 4.03 -33.22
N HIS A 161 7.81 4.18 -32.17
CA HIS A 161 8.95 3.33 -31.87
C HIS A 161 8.47 2.35 -30.80
N SER A 162 8.30 1.08 -31.17
CA SER A 162 7.65 0.08 -30.33
C SER A 162 8.55 -1.11 -30.06
N ALA A 163 8.34 -1.75 -28.92
CA ALA A 163 9.04 -2.97 -28.53
C ALA A 163 8.09 -3.93 -27.82
N ALA A 164 8.30 -5.21 -28.02
CA ALA A 164 7.55 -6.25 -27.34
C ALA A 164 8.41 -6.93 -26.28
N TYR A 165 7.73 -7.48 -25.27
CA TYR A 165 8.33 -8.33 -24.25
C TYR A 165 7.41 -9.49 -23.90
N GLY A 166 8.00 -10.65 -23.58
CA GLY A 166 7.29 -11.81 -23.12
C GLY A 166 7.02 -11.71 -21.62
N SER A 167 5.82 -12.12 -21.19
CA SER A 167 5.48 -12.21 -19.78
C SER A 167 6.26 -13.34 -19.12
N SER A 168 6.83 -13.08 -17.92
CA SER A 168 7.62 -14.04 -17.16
C SER A 168 6.79 -14.57 -15.98
N PHE A 169 6.01 -15.63 -16.17
CA PHE A 169 5.16 -16.22 -15.13
C PHE A 169 5.74 -17.47 -14.46
N GLY A 170 6.76 -18.09 -15.03
CA GLY A 170 7.34 -19.35 -14.54
C GLY A 170 8.31 -19.16 -13.37
N SER A 171 8.86 -20.28 -12.89
CA SER A 171 9.89 -20.30 -11.85
C SER A 171 11.23 -19.73 -12.28
N GLY A 172 11.35 -19.22 -13.48
CA GLY A 172 12.60 -18.76 -14.09
C GLY A 172 13.24 -19.80 -15.01
N VAL A 173 14.50 -19.58 -15.34
CA VAL A 173 15.29 -20.46 -16.22
C VAL A 173 16.57 -20.91 -15.55
N ASN A 174 17.10 -22.03 -16.01
CA ASN A 174 18.32 -22.62 -15.48
C ASN A 174 19.55 -21.87 -15.99
N LEU A 175 20.37 -21.36 -15.08
CA LEU A 175 21.70 -20.80 -15.35
C LEU A 175 22.75 -21.73 -14.73
N VAL A 176 23.75 -22.09 -15.50
CA VAL A 176 24.90 -22.87 -15.03
C VAL A 176 26.16 -22.03 -15.16
N VAL A 177 26.89 -21.90 -14.06
CA VAL A 177 28.15 -21.16 -13.98
C VAL A 177 29.19 -22.05 -13.28
N GLY A 178 30.13 -22.62 -14.05
CA GLY A 178 31.02 -23.65 -13.56
C GLY A 178 30.27 -24.91 -13.12
N GLU A 179 30.41 -25.29 -11.83
CA GLU A 179 29.66 -26.41 -11.23
C GLU A 179 28.36 -25.96 -10.54
N ALA A 180 28.14 -24.66 -10.40
CA ALA A 180 26.96 -24.13 -9.71
C ALA A 180 25.79 -23.97 -10.66
N THR A 181 24.60 -24.36 -10.19
CA THR A 181 23.35 -24.19 -10.87
C THR A 181 22.43 -23.25 -10.12
N ALA A 182 21.73 -22.37 -10.81
CA ALA A 182 20.79 -21.43 -10.21
C ALA A 182 19.56 -21.22 -11.11
N ILE A 183 18.43 -20.92 -10.51
CA ILE A 183 17.25 -20.40 -11.24
C ILE A 183 17.35 -18.88 -11.29
N VAL A 184 17.34 -18.33 -12.50
CA VAL A 184 17.35 -16.89 -12.74
C VAL A 184 16.06 -16.43 -13.44
N ARG A 185 15.60 -15.24 -13.13
CA ARG A 185 14.40 -14.69 -13.78
C ARG A 185 14.76 -14.14 -15.15
N GLN A 186 14.13 -14.71 -16.17
CA GLN A 186 14.32 -14.32 -17.57
C GLN A 186 13.14 -13.50 -18.07
N GLN A 187 13.43 -12.42 -18.79
CA GLN A 187 12.45 -11.76 -19.65
C GLN A 187 12.94 -11.80 -21.09
N ARG A 188 12.06 -12.21 -22.03
CA ARG A 188 12.35 -12.15 -23.44
C ARG A 188 11.89 -10.80 -23.97
N VAL A 189 12.72 -10.10 -24.74
CA VAL A 189 12.45 -8.74 -25.22
C VAL A 189 12.86 -8.58 -26.67
N SER A 190 12.11 -7.79 -27.44
CA SER A 190 12.52 -7.45 -28.80
C SER A 190 13.78 -6.57 -28.80
N ALA A 191 14.50 -6.54 -29.94
CA ALA A 191 15.76 -5.83 -30.09
C ALA A 191 15.68 -4.36 -29.63
N ASP A 192 14.56 -3.69 -29.87
CA ASP A 192 14.32 -2.28 -29.55
C ASP A 192 13.89 -1.99 -28.11
N TYR A 193 13.76 -3.01 -27.27
CA TYR A 193 13.21 -2.84 -25.91
C TYR A 193 13.92 -1.76 -25.08
N PHE A 194 15.23 -1.84 -24.98
CA PHE A 194 16.03 -0.89 -24.20
C PHE A 194 16.05 0.50 -24.84
N SER A 195 16.01 0.58 -26.19
CA SER A 195 15.97 1.87 -26.92
C SER A 195 14.62 2.58 -26.77
N VAL A 196 13.50 1.85 -26.74
CA VAL A 196 12.16 2.40 -26.46
C VAL A 196 12.10 2.93 -25.03
N LEU A 197 12.65 2.20 -24.06
CA LEU A 197 12.77 2.68 -22.68
C LEU A 197 13.77 3.85 -22.55
N GLY A 198 14.71 3.97 -23.47
CA GLY A 198 15.73 5.02 -23.47
C GLY A 198 16.89 4.76 -22.52
N VAL A 199 17.11 3.51 -22.09
CA VAL A 199 18.18 3.11 -21.18
C VAL A 199 19.02 2.01 -21.82
N PRO A 200 20.15 2.33 -22.46
CA PRO A 200 21.03 1.32 -23.04
C PRO A 200 21.83 0.55 -21.98
N PRO A 201 22.34 -0.63 -22.28
CA PRO A 201 23.31 -1.32 -21.43
C PRO A 201 24.51 -0.42 -21.08
N ARG A 202 24.99 -0.49 -19.84
CA ARG A 202 26.15 0.28 -19.35
C ARG A 202 27.46 -0.24 -19.97
N VAL A 203 27.54 -1.55 -20.16
CA VAL A 203 28.70 -2.22 -20.76
C VAL A 203 28.18 -3.09 -21.89
N GLY A 204 28.87 -3.13 -23.01
CA GLY A 204 28.45 -3.89 -24.17
C GLY A 204 27.38 -3.17 -25.03
N ARG A 205 26.40 -3.92 -25.54
CA ARG A 205 25.36 -3.43 -26.45
C ARG A 205 23.99 -4.07 -26.17
N SER A 206 22.95 -3.49 -26.74
CA SER A 206 21.61 -4.09 -26.87
C SER A 206 21.59 -5.23 -27.91
N PHE A 207 20.47 -5.90 -28.02
CA PHE A 207 20.24 -6.93 -29.02
C PHE A 207 20.19 -6.32 -30.44
N THR A 208 20.57 -7.13 -31.42
CA THR A 208 20.42 -6.80 -32.83
C THR A 208 19.15 -7.42 -33.41
N ALA A 209 18.68 -6.89 -34.54
CA ALA A 209 17.53 -7.46 -35.26
C ALA A 209 17.77 -8.92 -35.69
N ASP A 210 19.05 -9.28 -35.99
CA ASP A 210 19.41 -10.64 -36.34
C ASP A 210 19.31 -11.62 -35.16
N GLU A 211 19.62 -11.16 -33.97
CA GLU A 211 19.44 -11.94 -32.72
C GLU A 211 17.97 -12.13 -32.38
N ASP A 212 17.10 -11.15 -32.69
CA ASP A 212 15.67 -11.17 -32.37
C ASP A 212 14.79 -11.86 -33.40
N ARG A 213 15.30 -12.31 -34.51
CA ARG A 213 14.50 -13.12 -35.43
C ARG A 213 14.45 -14.59 -35.01
N PRO A 214 13.35 -15.31 -35.31
CA PRO A 214 13.24 -16.74 -35.01
C PRO A 214 14.46 -17.54 -35.48
N GLY A 215 15.11 -18.27 -34.56
CA GLY A 215 16.34 -19.01 -34.82
C GLY A 215 17.60 -18.15 -34.90
N GLY A 216 17.57 -16.89 -34.53
CA GLY A 216 18.72 -16.02 -34.41
C GLY A 216 19.70 -16.49 -33.29
N PRO A 217 20.95 -16.00 -33.31
CA PRO A 217 21.97 -16.44 -32.37
C PRO A 217 21.58 -16.11 -30.92
N PRO A 218 21.83 -17.05 -30.00
CA PRO A 218 21.46 -16.86 -28.58
C PRO A 218 22.35 -15.79 -27.91
N ALA A 219 21.72 -14.71 -27.44
CA ALA A 219 22.36 -13.59 -26.78
C ALA A 219 21.68 -13.32 -25.44
N VAL A 220 22.44 -12.78 -24.47
CA VAL A 220 21.94 -12.44 -23.16
C VAL A 220 22.49 -11.10 -22.67
N VAL A 221 21.61 -10.28 -22.06
CA VAL A 221 21.97 -9.09 -21.30
C VAL A 221 21.74 -9.41 -19.83
N LEU A 222 22.72 -9.07 -18.97
CA LEU A 222 22.69 -9.35 -17.54
C LEU A 222 22.22 -8.13 -16.75
N SER A 223 21.50 -8.35 -15.64
CA SER A 223 21.31 -7.30 -14.62
C SER A 223 22.61 -7.02 -13.87
N ASP A 224 22.80 -5.79 -13.39
CA ASP A 224 23.96 -5.44 -12.55
C ASP A 224 24.02 -6.31 -11.30
N ARG A 225 22.86 -6.66 -10.71
CA ARG A 225 22.76 -7.54 -9.56
C ARG A 225 23.35 -8.92 -9.86
N LEU A 226 22.87 -9.60 -10.89
CA LEU A 226 23.34 -10.93 -11.27
C LEU A 226 24.83 -10.90 -11.65
N TRP A 227 25.26 -9.89 -12.40
CA TRP A 227 26.66 -9.71 -12.76
C TRP A 227 27.58 -9.62 -11.55
N ARG A 228 27.18 -8.89 -10.49
CA ARG A 228 27.98 -8.77 -9.27
C ARG A 228 27.93 -10.02 -8.39
N THR A 229 26.73 -10.58 -8.18
CA THR A 229 26.53 -11.66 -7.22
C THR A 229 27.00 -13.01 -7.74
N THR A 230 26.80 -13.29 -9.03
CA THR A 230 27.10 -14.60 -9.63
C THR A 230 28.41 -14.61 -10.41
N PHE A 231 28.73 -13.49 -11.08
CA PHE A 231 29.94 -13.38 -11.91
C PHE A 231 31.05 -12.52 -11.26
N GLY A 232 30.89 -12.15 -9.98
CA GLY A 232 31.91 -11.41 -9.22
C GLY A 232 32.24 -10.01 -9.77
N GLY A 233 31.43 -9.47 -10.67
CA GLY A 233 31.69 -8.20 -11.33
C GLY A 233 32.80 -8.27 -12.41
N ASP A 234 33.04 -9.46 -13.01
CA ASP A 234 34.06 -9.63 -14.06
C ASP A 234 33.80 -8.67 -15.23
N GLY A 235 34.67 -7.69 -15.44
CA GLY A 235 34.58 -6.72 -16.54
C GLY A 235 34.75 -7.34 -17.93
N ASN A 236 35.29 -8.54 -18.03
CA ASN A 236 35.53 -9.25 -19.27
C ASN A 236 34.46 -10.31 -19.59
N ILE A 237 33.31 -10.27 -18.91
CA ILE A 237 32.19 -11.22 -19.13
C ILE A 237 31.52 -11.00 -20.48
N VAL A 238 31.50 -9.77 -21.01
CA VAL A 238 30.91 -9.45 -22.33
C VAL A 238 31.71 -10.15 -23.41
N GLY A 239 31.01 -10.86 -24.29
CA GLY A 239 31.57 -11.71 -25.33
C GLY A 239 31.80 -13.15 -24.88
N LYS A 240 31.70 -13.49 -23.60
CA LYS A 240 31.82 -14.87 -23.12
C LYS A 240 30.48 -15.61 -23.20
N GLY A 241 30.55 -16.92 -23.35
CA GLY A 241 29.40 -17.81 -23.29
C GLY A 241 29.02 -18.16 -21.85
N VAL A 242 27.72 -18.13 -21.54
CA VAL A 242 27.12 -18.65 -20.32
C VAL A 242 26.09 -19.72 -20.68
N LEU A 243 25.98 -20.76 -19.90
CA LEU A 243 25.01 -21.82 -20.14
C LEU A 243 23.67 -21.42 -19.51
N LEU A 244 22.73 -20.99 -20.35
CA LEU A 244 21.39 -20.60 -19.96
C LEU A 244 20.38 -21.52 -20.67
N ARG A 245 19.43 -22.07 -19.96
CA ARG A 245 18.44 -22.99 -20.53
C ARG A 245 19.05 -24.21 -21.22
N GLY A 246 20.22 -24.67 -20.75
CA GLY A 246 20.95 -25.79 -21.36
C GLY A 246 21.68 -25.46 -22.66
N GLU A 247 21.67 -24.21 -23.12
CA GLU A 247 22.30 -23.72 -24.34
C GLU A 247 23.32 -22.63 -24.04
N PRO A 248 24.39 -22.50 -24.88
CA PRO A 248 25.37 -21.44 -24.71
C PRO A 248 24.81 -20.10 -25.23
N TYR A 249 24.61 -19.14 -24.34
CA TYR A 249 24.25 -17.75 -24.66
C TYR A 249 25.47 -16.85 -24.59
N THR A 250 25.67 -15.98 -25.57
CA THR A 250 26.72 -14.97 -25.53
C THR A 250 26.26 -13.77 -24.70
N VAL A 251 27.01 -13.40 -23.68
CA VAL A 251 26.76 -12.16 -22.93
C VAL A 251 27.09 -10.97 -23.81
N VAL A 252 26.10 -10.16 -24.20
CA VAL A 252 26.27 -9.00 -25.10
C VAL A 252 26.22 -7.67 -24.37
N GLY A 253 25.68 -7.63 -23.16
CA GLY A 253 25.59 -6.40 -22.38
C GLY A 253 25.28 -6.61 -20.89
N ILE A 254 25.47 -5.53 -20.12
CA ILE A 254 25.16 -5.45 -18.70
C ILE A 254 24.39 -4.17 -18.46
N MET A 255 23.21 -4.27 -17.82
CA MET A 255 22.38 -3.11 -17.53
C MET A 255 22.98 -2.24 -16.41
N PRO A 256 22.65 -0.94 -16.37
CA PRO A 256 23.03 -0.08 -15.26
C PRO A 256 22.41 -0.55 -13.92
N SER A 257 23.06 -0.24 -12.79
CA SER A 257 22.58 -0.61 -11.46
C SER A 257 21.27 0.09 -11.05
N ASP A 258 20.99 1.22 -11.66
CA ASP A 258 19.78 2.02 -11.46
C ASP A 258 18.67 1.74 -12.48
N PHE A 259 18.91 0.80 -13.41
CA PHE A 259 17.88 0.35 -14.34
C PHE A 259 16.78 -0.40 -13.55
N ILE A 260 15.59 0.13 -13.65
CA ILE A 260 14.39 -0.46 -13.07
C ILE A 260 13.61 -1.08 -14.22
N ASN A 261 13.49 -2.39 -14.23
CA ASN A 261 12.57 -3.08 -15.14
C ASN A 261 11.17 -3.12 -14.50
N ILE A 262 10.14 -3.32 -15.33
CA ILE A 262 8.74 -3.46 -14.86
C ILE A 262 8.60 -4.65 -13.92
N ASP A 263 9.22 -5.78 -14.26
CA ASP A 263 9.32 -6.98 -13.44
C ASP A 263 10.73 -7.12 -12.88
N GLU A 264 10.91 -7.85 -11.79
CA GLU A 264 12.25 -8.24 -11.35
C GLU A 264 12.85 -9.27 -12.31
N VAL A 265 13.89 -8.87 -13.02
CA VAL A 265 14.58 -9.65 -14.03
C VAL A 265 16.07 -9.75 -13.73
N ASP A 266 16.63 -10.93 -13.90
CA ASP A 266 18.05 -11.21 -13.77
C ASP A 266 18.76 -11.18 -15.14
N VAL A 267 18.06 -11.69 -16.17
CA VAL A 267 18.59 -11.79 -17.53
C VAL A 267 17.52 -11.43 -18.56
N TRP A 268 17.93 -10.72 -19.60
CA TRP A 268 17.13 -10.49 -20.79
C TRP A 268 17.68 -11.30 -21.95
N THR A 269 16.78 -11.86 -22.79
CA THR A 269 17.15 -12.58 -24.02
C THR A 269 16.27 -12.10 -25.17
N PRO A 270 16.68 -12.27 -26.43
CA PRO A 270 15.87 -11.90 -27.57
C PRO A 270 14.49 -12.59 -27.54
N LEU A 271 13.45 -11.86 -27.94
CA LEU A 271 12.08 -12.35 -27.93
C LEU A 271 11.85 -13.44 -28.98
N GLN A 272 12.40 -13.23 -30.18
CA GLN A 272 12.27 -14.14 -31.33
C GLN A 272 10.79 -14.50 -31.61
N ALA A 273 9.91 -13.48 -31.55
CA ALA A 273 8.49 -13.66 -31.72
C ALA A 273 8.13 -14.30 -33.05
N SER A 274 7.12 -15.18 -33.08
CA SER A 274 6.55 -15.76 -34.28
C SER A 274 5.18 -15.16 -34.59
N GLN A 275 4.77 -15.16 -35.88
CA GLN A 275 3.48 -14.62 -36.33
C GLN A 275 2.27 -15.31 -35.68
N ARG A 276 2.41 -16.59 -35.28
CA ARG A 276 1.34 -17.34 -34.62
C ARG A 276 1.29 -17.17 -33.10
N GLY A 277 2.26 -16.45 -32.55
CA GLY A 277 2.48 -16.42 -31.11
C GLY A 277 2.91 -17.78 -30.56
N GLU A 278 3.23 -17.81 -29.28
CA GLU A 278 3.57 -19.06 -28.59
C GLU A 278 2.27 -19.70 -28.09
N GLY A 279 1.95 -20.88 -28.58
CA GLY A 279 0.75 -21.61 -28.19
C GLY A 279 -0.58 -21.00 -28.67
N GLY A 280 -0.58 -20.01 -29.55
CA GLY A 280 -1.78 -19.36 -30.10
C GLY A 280 -2.45 -18.38 -29.11
N GLY A 281 -1.78 -17.99 -28.01
CA GLY A 281 -2.29 -17.06 -27.01
C GLY A 281 -1.70 -15.65 -27.13
N THR A 282 -2.26 -14.73 -26.35
CA THR A 282 -1.76 -13.36 -26.22
C THR A 282 -0.73 -13.30 -25.10
N ASN A 283 0.56 -13.43 -25.44
CA ASN A 283 1.64 -13.64 -24.48
C ASN A 283 2.70 -12.54 -24.51
N PHE A 284 2.51 -11.49 -25.32
CA PHE A 284 3.44 -10.40 -25.47
C PHE A 284 2.84 -9.09 -24.99
N GLY A 285 3.53 -8.39 -24.08
CA GLY A 285 3.28 -6.98 -23.82
C GLY A 285 3.95 -6.13 -24.88
N VAL A 286 3.35 -5.00 -25.27
CA VAL A 286 3.94 -4.05 -26.22
C VAL A 286 4.03 -2.68 -25.56
N ILE A 287 5.26 -2.16 -25.48
CA ILE A 287 5.57 -0.79 -25.10
C ILE A 287 5.85 0.05 -26.34
N ALA A 288 5.49 1.30 -26.30
CA ALA A 288 5.66 2.20 -27.42
C ALA A 288 6.04 3.62 -26.97
N ARG A 289 6.75 4.30 -27.84
CA ARG A 289 7.09 5.72 -27.71
C ARG A 289 6.75 6.41 -29.03
N PRO A 290 5.83 7.38 -29.10
CA PRO A 290 5.61 8.18 -30.29
C PRO A 290 6.91 8.85 -30.76
N LYS A 291 7.17 8.87 -32.06
CA LYS A 291 8.36 9.51 -32.64
C LYS A 291 8.30 11.03 -32.43
N PRO A 292 9.45 11.74 -32.41
CA PRO A 292 9.47 13.18 -32.25
C PRO A 292 8.50 13.90 -33.18
N GLY A 293 7.67 14.80 -32.64
CA GLY A 293 6.65 15.55 -33.39
C GLY A 293 5.30 14.84 -33.54
N VAL A 294 5.16 13.59 -33.11
CA VAL A 294 3.89 12.85 -33.13
C VAL A 294 3.24 12.88 -31.73
N THR A 295 1.95 13.15 -31.69
CA THR A 295 1.14 13.08 -30.45
C THR A 295 0.66 11.65 -30.22
N ILE A 296 0.28 11.33 -28.96
CA ILE A 296 -0.32 10.03 -28.62
C ILE A 296 -1.58 9.79 -29.44
N ASP A 297 -2.44 10.81 -29.59
CA ASP A 297 -3.70 10.69 -30.34
C ASP A 297 -3.46 10.39 -31.84
N GLN A 298 -2.44 11.00 -32.45
CA GLN A 298 -2.07 10.70 -33.84
C GLN A 298 -1.61 9.26 -34.00
N ALA A 299 -0.75 8.78 -33.13
CA ALA A 299 -0.28 7.41 -33.16
C ALA A 299 -1.41 6.39 -32.88
N GLU A 300 -2.34 6.75 -32.00
CA GLU A 300 -3.52 5.92 -31.73
C GLU A 300 -4.45 5.80 -32.96
N MET A 301 -4.61 6.87 -33.71
CA MET A 301 -5.40 6.79 -34.96
C MET A 301 -4.77 5.82 -35.98
N GLU A 302 -3.45 5.73 -36.07
CA GLU A 302 -2.77 4.74 -36.90
C GLU A 302 -3.01 3.31 -36.39
N LEU A 303 -2.99 3.10 -35.06
CA LEU A 303 -3.34 1.79 -34.46
C LEU A 303 -4.77 1.39 -34.77
N LEU A 304 -5.73 2.31 -34.63
CA LEU A 304 -7.13 2.07 -34.96
C LEU A 304 -7.33 1.75 -36.45
N ALA A 305 -6.53 2.36 -37.33
CA ALA A 305 -6.59 2.12 -38.77
C ALA A 305 -6.16 0.70 -39.19
N LEU A 306 -5.48 -0.07 -38.30
CA LEU A 306 -5.20 -1.49 -38.56
C LEU A 306 -6.48 -2.36 -38.57
N GLY A 307 -7.58 -1.86 -38.00
CA GLY A 307 -8.88 -2.53 -38.02
C GLY A 307 -8.85 -3.88 -37.31
N GLN A 308 -9.47 -4.91 -37.94
CA GLN A 308 -9.59 -6.26 -37.35
C GLN A 308 -8.45 -7.19 -37.75
N GLU A 309 -7.58 -6.76 -38.66
CA GLU A 309 -6.50 -7.61 -39.20
C GLU A 309 -5.52 -8.11 -38.12
N PRO A 310 -5.13 -7.31 -37.09
CA PRO A 310 -4.26 -7.78 -36.00
C PRO A 310 -4.84 -8.96 -35.23
N PHE A 311 -6.15 -9.14 -35.24
CA PHE A 311 -6.86 -10.09 -34.41
C PHE A 311 -7.30 -11.37 -35.11
N ARG A 312 -6.90 -11.56 -36.38
CA ARG A 312 -7.34 -12.72 -37.21
C ARG A 312 -6.94 -14.07 -36.60
N ASN A 313 -5.90 -14.14 -35.80
CA ASN A 313 -5.46 -15.34 -35.09
C ASN A 313 -6.18 -15.55 -33.76
N LEU A 314 -6.86 -14.53 -33.27
CA LEU A 314 -7.59 -14.58 -31.99
C LEU A 314 -9.05 -15.00 -32.31
N GLN A 315 -9.48 -16.08 -31.69
CA GLN A 315 -10.85 -16.59 -31.86
C GLN A 315 -11.84 -15.75 -31.03
N PHE A 316 -12.10 -14.51 -31.44
CA PHE A 316 -13.22 -13.74 -30.88
C PHE A 316 -14.55 -14.22 -31.48
N ARG A 317 -15.62 -14.07 -30.72
CA ARG A 317 -16.99 -14.19 -31.30
C ARG A 317 -17.13 -13.19 -32.44
N SER A 318 -17.80 -13.59 -33.50
CA SER A 318 -17.94 -12.80 -34.73
C SER A 318 -18.67 -11.45 -34.54
N ASP A 319 -19.40 -11.31 -33.43
CA ASP A 319 -20.11 -10.07 -33.04
C ASP A 319 -19.27 -9.09 -32.23
N LEU A 320 -18.01 -9.45 -31.88
CA LEU A 320 -17.13 -8.62 -31.08
C LEU A 320 -16.09 -7.90 -31.95
N THR A 321 -15.99 -6.59 -31.76
CA THR A 321 -15.00 -5.74 -32.43
C THR A 321 -13.89 -5.40 -31.45
N ALA A 322 -12.69 -5.91 -31.73
CA ALA A 322 -11.51 -5.58 -30.95
C ALA A 322 -10.82 -4.33 -31.54
N LEU A 323 -10.25 -3.50 -30.68
CA LEU A 323 -9.57 -2.25 -31.01
C LEU A 323 -8.21 -2.18 -30.32
N LEU A 324 -7.25 -1.50 -30.96
CA LEU A 324 -5.94 -1.17 -30.37
C LEU A 324 -5.88 0.30 -30.03
N GLY A 325 -5.20 0.62 -28.92
CA GLY A 325 -4.94 2.01 -28.52
C GLY A 325 -3.69 2.14 -27.68
N LEU A 326 -3.45 3.35 -27.21
CA LEU A 326 -2.33 3.68 -26.34
C LEU A 326 -2.84 4.05 -24.96
N ARG A 327 -2.22 3.49 -23.93
CA ARG A 327 -2.41 3.87 -22.53
C ARG A 327 -1.07 4.36 -21.99
N PRO A 328 -0.99 5.56 -21.38
CA PRO A 328 0.23 6.02 -20.72
C PRO A 328 0.76 4.94 -19.78
N MET A 329 2.07 4.67 -19.86
CA MET A 329 2.68 3.55 -19.14
C MET A 329 2.50 3.69 -17.62
N GLN A 330 2.61 4.91 -17.10
CA GLN A 330 2.38 5.18 -15.68
C GLN A 330 0.95 4.84 -15.26
N ASP A 331 -0.05 5.23 -16.03
CA ASP A 331 -1.46 4.96 -15.70
C ASP A 331 -1.74 3.46 -15.65
N ALA A 332 -1.19 2.71 -16.61
CA ALA A 332 -1.36 1.26 -16.66
C ALA A 332 -0.68 0.55 -15.46
N LEU A 333 0.51 0.98 -15.06
CA LEU A 333 1.23 0.39 -13.93
C LEU A 333 0.59 0.69 -12.57
N VAL A 334 -0.04 1.85 -12.44
CA VAL A 334 -0.66 2.24 -11.15
C VAL A 334 -2.12 1.83 -11.01
N GLU A 335 -2.77 1.34 -12.07
CA GLU A 335 -4.20 1.01 -12.08
C GLU A 335 -4.59 0.06 -10.94
N GLY A 336 -3.87 -1.06 -10.78
CA GLY A 336 -4.16 -2.07 -9.75
C GLY A 336 -3.89 -1.63 -8.31
N VAL A 337 -3.07 -0.58 -8.09
CA VAL A 337 -2.68 -0.11 -6.75
C VAL A 337 -3.27 1.25 -6.39
N ARG A 338 -3.89 1.95 -7.34
CA ARG A 338 -4.46 3.29 -7.16
C ARG A 338 -5.58 3.30 -6.13
N GLU A 339 -6.56 2.40 -6.28
CA GLU A 339 -7.71 2.32 -5.36
C GLU A 339 -7.30 2.01 -3.92
N PRO A 340 -6.46 0.98 -3.63
CA PRO A 340 -5.95 0.72 -2.29
C PRO A 340 -5.25 1.93 -1.65
N ILE A 341 -4.40 2.64 -2.40
CA ILE A 341 -3.66 3.81 -1.90
C ILE A 341 -4.61 4.99 -1.62
N VAL A 342 -5.57 5.26 -2.50
CA VAL A 342 -6.59 6.31 -2.30
C VAL A 342 -7.45 6.00 -1.08
N MET A 343 -7.90 4.75 -0.93
CA MET A 343 -8.66 4.30 0.25
C MET A 343 -7.84 4.49 1.54
N LEU A 344 -6.58 4.09 1.54
CA LEU A 344 -5.70 4.25 2.70
C LEU A 344 -5.45 5.73 3.01
N GLY A 345 -5.26 6.56 1.98
CA GLY A 345 -5.12 8.01 2.10
C GLY A 345 -6.37 8.66 2.72
N ALA A 346 -7.55 8.27 2.28
CA ALA A 346 -8.82 8.73 2.84
C ALA A 346 -8.95 8.31 4.31
N ALA A 347 -8.65 7.06 4.65
CA ALA A 347 -8.69 6.55 6.02
C ALA A 347 -7.76 7.32 6.96
N VAL A 348 -6.50 7.55 6.55
CA VAL A 348 -5.52 8.34 7.32
C VAL A 348 -5.94 9.80 7.42
N GLY A 349 -6.54 10.37 6.36
CA GLY A 349 -7.14 11.72 6.39
C GLY A 349 -8.25 11.85 7.42
N VAL A 350 -9.11 10.84 7.54
CA VAL A 350 -10.14 10.78 8.57
C VAL A 350 -9.53 10.72 9.98
N VAL A 351 -8.50 9.90 10.20
CA VAL A 351 -7.78 9.84 11.49
C VAL A 351 -7.14 11.18 11.83
N LEU A 352 -6.57 11.89 10.83
CA LEU A 352 -6.02 13.24 11.01
C LEU A 352 -7.10 14.24 11.46
N LEU A 353 -8.28 14.20 10.86
CA LEU A 353 -9.41 15.03 11.25
C LEU A 353 -9.85 14.72 12.68
N ILE A 354 -9.95 13.45 13.08
CA ILE A 354 -10.26 13.03 14.45
C ILE A 354 -9.23 13.60 15.42
N ALA A 355 -7.93 13.48 15.12
CA ALA A 355 -6.87 14.01 15.96
C ALA A 355 -6.94 15.55 16.10
N CYS A 356 -7.24 16.26 15.01
CA CYS A 356 -7.45 17.71 15.02
C CYS A 356 -8.63 18.10 15.92
N VAL A 357 -9.75 17.38 15.78
CA VAL A 357 -10.97 17.58 16.59
C VAL A 357 -10.67 17.34 18.08
N ASN A 358 -9.98 16.24 18.39
CA ASN A 358 -9.63 15.89 19.77
C ASN A 358 -8.70 16.93 20.41
N LEU A 359 -7.68 17.36 19.66
CA LEU A 359 -6.74 18.38 20.14
C LEU A 359 -7.42 19.74 20.31
N ALA A 360 -8.33 20.12 19.41
CA ALA A 360 -9.16 21.31 19.56
C ALA A 360 -10.02 21.25 20.84
N ALA A 361 -10.64 20.11 21.11
CA ALA A 361 -11.43 19.89 22.33
C ALA A 361 -10.57 20.00 23.60
N LEU A 362 -9.35 19.44 23.60
CA LEU A 362 -8.40 19.55 24.69
C LEU A 362 -7.91 20.99 24.91
N LEU A 363 -7.64 21.74 23.84
CA LEU A 363 -7.24 23.16 23.93
C LEU A 363 -8.38 24.05 24.45
N LEU A 364 -9.63 23.76 24.01
CA LEU A 364 -10.82 24.47 24.52
C LEU A 364 -11.04 24.19 25.99
N ALA A 365 -10.83 22.96 26.46
CA ALA A 365 -10.90 22.62 27.86
C ALA A 365 -9.88 23.40 28.71
N ARG A 366 -8.64 23.49 28.17
CA ARG A 366 -7.55 24.24 28.82
C ARG A 366 -7.77 25.76 28.78
N GLY A 367 -8.34 26.30 27.69
CA GLY A 367 -8.68 27.73 27.57
C GLY A 367 -9.61 28.20 28.69
N GLY A 368 -10.56 27.36 29.13
CA GLY A 368 -11.45 27.65 30.24
C GLY A 368 -10.72 27.80 31.58
N SER A 369 -9.73 26.97 31.87
CA SER A 369 -8.92 27.08 33.12
C SER A 369 -7.98 28.28 33.14
N ARG A 370 -7.63 28.81 31.96
CA ARG A 370 -6.76 30.00 31.80
C ARG A 370 -7.53 31.31 31.55
N ALA A 371 -8.87 31.26 31.64
CA ALA A 371 -9.71 32.43 31.36
C ALA A 371 -9.38 33.64 32.21
N LYS A 372 -9.10 33.43 33.51
CA LYS A 372 -8.70 34.52 34.43
C LYS A 372 -7.34 35.13 34.06
N GLU A 373 -6.35 34.27 33.67
CA GLU A 373 -5.03 34.74 33.21
C GLU A 373 -5.13 35.58 31.92
N ILE A 374 -5.94 35.12 30.97
CA ILE A 374 -6.16 35.82 29.70
C ILE A 374 -6.90 37.15 29.94
N ALA A 375 -7.95 37.13 30.78
CA ALA A 375 -8.69 38.36 31.16
C ALA A 375 -7.79 39.38 31.84
N THR A 376 -6.94 38.98 32.78
CA THR A 376 -5.97 39.87 33.44
C THR A 376 -5.00 40.50 32.43
N ARG A 377 -4.48 39.74 31.50
CA ARG A 377 -3.61 40.28 30.41
C ARG A 377 -4.33 41.25 29.50
N MET A 378 -5.58 40.97 29.17
CA MET A 378 -6.38 41.89 28.35
C MET A 378 -6.68 43.17 29.09
N ALA A 379 -6.99 43.09 30.42
CA ALA A 379 -7.17 44.25 31.27
C ALA A 379 -5.91 45.12 31.42
N LEU A 380 -4.73 44.50 31.33
CA LEU A 380 -3.42 45.18 31.32
C LEU A 380 -3.00 45.69 29.94
N GLY A 381 -3.91 45.70 28.95
CA GLY A 381 -3.70 46.27 27.61
C GLY A 381 -3.20 45.33 26.54
N SER A 382 -3.16 44.01 26.76
CA SER A 382 -2.84 43.03 25.74
C SER A 382 -3.98 42.94 24.71
N GLY A 383 -3.73 43.32 23.47
CA GLY A 383 -4.71 43.26 22.38
C GLY A 383 -5.11 41.84 22.04
N ARG A 384 -6.38 41.63 21.53
CA ARG A 384 -6.91 40.32 21.10
C ARG A 384 -5.98 39.60 20.10
N ARG A 385 -5.35 40.34 19.15
CA ARG A 385 -4.41 39.78 18.18
C ARG A 385 -3.17 39.13 18.83
N ALA A 386 -2.70 39.71 19.94
CA ALA A 386 -1.55 39.17 20.68
C ALA A 386 -1.90 37.85 21.37
N VAL A 387 -3.10 37.72 21.93
CA VAL A 387 -3.61 36.50 22.55
C VAL A 387 -3.76 35.39 21.49
N VAL A 388 -4.39 35.71 20.36
CA VAL A 388 -4.56 34.75 19.27
C VAL A 388 -3.19 34.27 18.74
N ARG A 389 -2.27 35.21 18.46
CA ARG A 389 -0.91 34.87 18.00
C ARG A 389 -0.20 33.95 18.98
N GLN A 390 -0.23 34.27 20.27
CA GLN A 390 0.42 33.44 21.30
C GLN A 390 -0.15 32.01 21.34
N LEU A 391 -1.47 31.84 21.31
CA LEU A 391 -2.12 30.52 21.31
C LEU A 391 -1.81 29.74 20.04
N MET A 392 -1.74 30.44 18.88
CA MET A 392 -1.34 29.83 17.62
C MET A 392 0.11 29.34 17.65
N ILE A 393 1.03 30.13 18.28
CA ILE A 393 2.42 29.70 18.44
C ILE A 393 2.53 28.51 19.39
N GLU A 394 1.74 28.47 20.48
CA GLU A 394 1.66 27.27 21.36
C GLU A 394 1.22 26.02 20.57
N ALA A 395 0.18 26.16 19.74
CA ALA A 395 -0.32 25.08 18.87
C ALA A 395 0.73 24.66 17.82
N LEU A 396 1.40 25.63 17.18
CA LEU A 396 2.44 25.38 16.17
C LEU A 396 3.65 24.65 16.76
N VAL A 397 4.11 25.02 17.96
CA VAL A 397 5.24 24.35 18.63
C VAL A 397 4.88 22.90 18.97
N LEU A 398 3.63 22.64 19.43
CA LEU A 398 3.13 21.27 19.65
C LEU A 398 3.09 20.47 18.34
N ALA A 399 2.59 21.08 17.27
CA ALA A 399 2.47 20.41 15.97
C ALA A 399 3.84 20.13 15.34
N LEU A 400 4.80 21.05 15.44
CA LEU A 400 6.17 20.82 14.98
C LEU A 400 6.89 19.74 15.80
N ALA A 401 6.69 19.70 17.12
CA ALA A 401 7.23 18.65 17.96
C ALA A 401 6.60 17.28 17.63
N GLY A 402 5.28 17.26 17.42
CA GLY A 402 4.56 16.07 16.93
C GLY A 402 5.02 15.65 15.53
N GLY A 403 5.23 16.61 14.61
CA GLY A 403 5.74 16.34 13.26
C GLY A 403 7.16 15.78 13.25
N ALA A 404 8.05 16.31 14.10
CA ALA A 404 9.41 15.77 14.24
C ALA A 404 9.44 14.32 14.73
N LEU A 405 8.62 13.98 15.73
CA LEU A 405 8.43 12.58 16.15
C LEU A 405 7.63 11.78 15.11
N GLY A 406 6.75 12.44 14.36
CA GLY A 406 5.98 11.84 13.26
C GLY A 406 6.87 11.33 12.13
N ILE A 407 7.99 11.98 11.84
CA ILE A 407 8.97 11.47 10.87
C ILE A 407 9.53 10.11 11.32
N LEU A 408 9.89 9.97 12.60
CA LEU A 408 10.36 8.69 13.15
C LEU A 408 9.25 7.63 13.13
N ALA A 409 8.03 8.00 13.51
CA ALA A 409 6.88 7.10 13.46
C ALA A 409 6.58 6.68 12.01
N GLY A 410 6.63 7.60 11.05
CA GLY A 410 6.47 7.33 9.62
C GLY A 410 7.49 6.35 9.09
N GLN A 411 8.77 6.50 9.48
CA GLN A 411 9.83 5.57 9.12
C GLN A 411 9.56 4.15 9.66
N LEU A 412 9.15 4.05 10.93
CA LEU A 412 8.82 2.76 11.55
C LEU A 412 7.58 2.11 10.89
N ILE A 413 6.58 2.92 10.54
CA ILE A 413 5.39 2.43 9.81
C ILE A 413 5.79 1.89 8.44
N LEU A 414 6.62 2.61 7.68
CA LEU A 414 7.11 2.15 6.37
C LEU A 414 7.91 0.85 6.48
N GLN A 415 8.82 0.74 7.45
CA GLN A 415 9.57 -0.49 7.70
C GLN A 415 8.63 -1.65 8.08
N GLY A 416 7.63 -1.40 8.91
CA GLY A 416 6.59 -2.37 9.26
C GLY A 416 5.78 -2.83 8.05
N LEU A 417 5.41 -1.91 7.15
CA LEU A 417 4.72 -2.22 5.89
C LEU A 417 5.56 -3.10 4.97
N GLN A 418 6.83 -2.77 4.81
CA GLN A 418 7.79 -3.55 4.02
C GLN A 418 7.96 -4.96 4.60
N ALA A 419 8.04 -5.09 5.92
CA ALA A 419 8.17 -6.39 6.60
C ALA A 419 6.91 -7.26 6.46
N ILE A 420 5.70 -6.66 6.50
CA ILE A 420 4.41 -7.38 6.36
C ILE A 420 4.11 -7.69 4.89
N GLY A 421 4.45 -6.76 3.99
CA GLY A 421 4.18 -6.86 2.55
C GLY A 421 4.99 -7.94 1.85
N GLY A 422 6.12 -8.33 2.42
CA GLY A 422 6.98 -9.39 1.89
C GLY A 422 7.32 -9.19 0.41
N GLN A 423 7.50 -10.29 -0.31
CA GLN A 423 7.81 -10.27 -1.75
C GLN A 423 6.66 -9.80 -2.65
N THR A 424 5.44 -9.64 -2.11
CA THR A 424 4.29 -9.15 -2.88
C THR A 424 4.48 -7.69 -3.33
N PHE A 425 5.35 -6.96 -2.65
CA PHE A 425 5.64 -5.55 -2.90
C PHE A 425 7.15 -5.32 -3.02
N ALA A 426 7.85 -6.18 -3.74
CA ALA A 426 9.30 -6.04 -3.96
C ALA A 426 9.69 -4.67 -4.54
N GLU A 427 8.78 -4.04 -5.30
CA GLU A 427 8.92 -2.67 -5.79
C GLU A 427 8.92 -1.63 -4.65
N TRP A 428 8.40 -1.96 -3.46
CA TRP A 428 8.33 -1.07 -2.30
C TRP A 428 9.63 -1.04 -1.48
N GLU A 429 10.59 -1.91 -1.72
CA GLU A 429 11.91 -1.86 -1.06
C GLU A 429 12.63 -0.53 -1.25
N ARG A 430 12.25 0.23 -2.28
CA ARG A 430 12.83 1.53 -2.63
C ARG A 430 12.06 2.73 -2.07
N VAL A 431 10.93 2.50 -1.38
CA VAL A 431 10.14 3.58 -0.77
C VAL A 431 10.85 4.09 0.48
N ALA A 432 11.47 5.25 0.38
CA ALA A 432 12.16 5.90 1.48
C ALA A 432 11.65 7.33 1.67
N LEU A 433 11.70 7.81 2.92
CA LEU A 433 11.40 9.20 3.23
C LEU A 433 12.40 10.13 2.53
N ASP A 434 11.89 11.04 1.73
CA ASP A 434 12.67 12.05 1.01
C ASP A 434 12.30 13.49 1.43
N TRP A 435 12.90 14.47 0.77
CA TRP A 435 12.63 15.87 1.05
C TRP A 435 11.15 16.29 0.80
N ARG A 436 10.44 15.62 -0.14
CA ARG A 436 9.00 15.86 -0.42
C ARG A 436 8.15 15.42 0.78
N ALA A 437 8.43 14.25 1.32
CA ALA A 437 7.79 13.76 2.54
C ALA A 437 8.04 14.70 3.73
N LEU A 438 9.26 15.28 3.85
CA LEU A 438 9.55 16.28 4.87
C LEU A 438 8.74 17.56 4.69
N LEU A 439 8.62 18.07 3.47
CA LEU A 439 7.77 19.23 3.17
C LEU A 439 6.30 18.98 3.50
N VAL A 440 5.79 17.82 3.13
CA VAL A 440 4.40 17.43 3.46
C VAL A 440 4.22 17.30 4.97
N THR A 441 5.17 16.72 5.68
CA THR A 441 5.15 16.65 7.16
C THR A 441 5.08 18.04 7.79
N ILE A 442 5.89 18.98 7.33
CA ILE A 442 5.87 20.39 7.79
C ILE A 442 4.54 21.06 7.44
N GLY A 443 4.05 20.84 6.21
CA GLY A 443 2.75 21.34 5.76
C GLY A 443 1.58 20.79 6.58
N LEU A 444 1.59 19.48 6.89
CA LEU A 444 0.61 18.84 7.76
C LEU A 444 0.67 19.40 9.18
N ALA A 445 1.86 19.55 9.76
CA ALA A 445 2.03 20.15 11.08
C ALA A 445 1.52 21.61 11.11
N GLY A 446 1.78 22.38 10.08
CA GLY A 446 1.26 23.76 9.94
C GLY A 446 -0.26 23.80 9.80
N SER A 447 -0.84 23.01 8.92
CA SER A 447 -2.28 22.95 8.67
C SER A 447 -3.05 22.43 9.90
N THR A 448 -2.56 21.39 10.55
CA THR A 448 -3.17 20.88 11.79
C THR A 448 -3.14 21.95 12.88
N SER A 449 -1.99 22.65 13.08
CA SER A 449 -1.88 23.77 14.01
C SER A 449 -2.92 24.85 13.73
N LEU A 450 -3.15 25.18 12.45
CA LEU A 450 -4.16 26.16 12.06
C LEU A 450 -5.58 25.69 12.39
N VAL A 451 -5.91 24.45 12.03
CA VAL A 451 -7.25 23.88 12.21
C VAL A 451 -7.61 23.76 13.69
N PHE A 452 -6.77 23.14 14.52
CA PHE A 452 -7.10 22.94 15.92
C PHE A 452 -6.72 24.12 16.83
N GLY A 453 -5.82 25.01 16.39
CA GLY A 453 -5.39 26.19 17.15
C GLY A 453 -6.28 27.41 16.98
N LEU A 454 -6.83 27.65 15.77
CA LEU A 454 -7.54 28.88 15.44
C LEU A 454 -8.88 29.01 16.21
N VAL A 455 -9.68 27.94 16.23
CA VAL A 455 -11.02 27.99 16.87
C VAL A 455 -10.91 28.29 18.37
N PRO A 456 -10.06 27.58 19.17
CA PRO A 456 -9.86 27.92 20.56
C PRO A 456 -9.27 29.31 20.78
N ALA A 457 -8.33 29.73 19.92
CA ALA A 457 -7.70 31.03 20.03
C ALA A 457 -8.68 32.19 19.84
N VAL A 458 -9.55 32.08 18.82
CA VAL A 458 -10.61 33.08 18.57
C VAL A 458 -11.62 33.11 19.70
N GLN A 459 -12.06 31.97 20.20
CA GLN A 459 -12.99 31.88 21.33
C GLN A 459 -12.40 32.47 22.62
N ALA A 460 -11.13 32.16 22.92
CA ALA A 460 -10.44 32.73 24.08
C ALA A 460 -10.25 34.25 23.97
N SER A 461 -10.08 34.79 22.75
CA SER A 461 -9.93 36.24 22.54
C SER A 461 -11.24 37.04 22.70
N ARG A 462 -12.39 36.35 22.61
CA ARG A 462 -13.74 36.97 22.75
C ARG A 462 -14.27 36.96 24.18
N LEU A 463 -13.45 36.58 25.18
CA LEU A 463 -13.85 36.59 26.61
C LEU A 463 -14.20 37.99 27.01
N ASN A 464 -15.33 38.14 27.71
CA ASN A 464 -15.73 39.40 28.36
C ASN A 464 -14.91 39.59 29.64
N VAL A 465 -14.00 40.56 29.66
CA VAL A 465 -13.05 40.81 30.74
C VAL A 465 -13.77 41.08 32.06
N ASN A 466 -14.88 41.85 32.02
CA ASN A 466 -15.64 42.21 33.21
C ASN A 466 -16.33 40.99 33.83
N ALA A 467 -16.87 40.10 32.98
CA ALA A 467 -17.51 38.89 33.46
C ALA A 467 -16.50 37.82 33.98
N ALA A 468 -15.24 37.84 33.48
CA ALA A 468 -14.22 36.91 33.90
C ALA A 468 -13.49 37.33 35.20
N LEU A 469 -13.47 38.62 35.51
CA LEU A 469 -12.86 39.20 36.72
C LEU A 469 -13.87 39.44 37.85
N GLY A 470 -15.21 39.52 37.54
CA GLY A 470 -16.27 39.71 38.53
C GLY A 470 -16.62 38.43 39.27
N GLU A 471 -16.64 38.48 40.59
CA GLU A 471 -16.93 37.30 41.46
C GLU A 471 -18.41 36.92 41.57
N SER A 472 -19.36 37.58 40.96
CA SER A 472 -20.80 37.43 41.28
C SER A 472 -21.66 36.94 40.12
N GLY A 473 -22.14 35.74 40.24
CA GLY A 473 -23.55 35.40 40.36
C GLY A 473 -24.45 35.29 39.18
N SER A 474 -24.06 35.26 37.90
CA SER A 474 -25.02 34.94 36.83
C SER A 474 -24.59 33.74 35.95
N ARG A 475 -24.53 32.57 36.57
CA ARG A 475 -24.02 31.31 35.95
C ARG A 475 -25.10 30.43 35.29
N SER A 476 -26.39 30.78 35.31
CA SER A 476 -27.43 29.81 34.93
C SER A 476 -27.93 29.83 33.48
N ILE A 477 -27.81 30.91 32.72
CA ILE A 477 -28.36 30.99 31.35
C ILE A 477 -27.28 30.95 30.27
N ALA A 478 -26.04 31.44 30.54
CA ALA A 478 -24.93 31.40 29.60
C ALA A 478 -24.23 30.03 29.49
N GLY A 479 -24.52 29.10 30.39
CA GLY A 479 -23.87 27.79 30.49
C GLY A 479 -24.19 26.84 29.33
N ALA A 480 -25.41 26.79 28.83
CA ALA A 480 -25.85 25.84 27.82
C ALA A 480 -25.27 26.15 26.44
N ALA A 481 -25.19 27.44 26.06
CA ALA A 481 -24.59 27.87 24.80
C ALA A 481 -23.06 27.64 24.72
N ARG A 482 -22.37 27.56 25.87
CA ARG A 482 -20.91 27.42 25.96
C ARG A 482 -20.44 25.98 25.74
N HIS A 483 -21.31 24.97 25.90
CA HIS A 483 -20.93 23.55 25.80
C HIS A 483 -21.23 22.94 24.43
N TRP A 484 -22.04 23.60 23.59
CA TRP A 484 -22.47 23.07 22.28
C TRP A 484 -21.31 22.74 21.32
N PRO A 485 -20.27 23.62 21.15
CA PRO A 485 -19.18 23.30 20.23
C PRO A 485 -18.41 22.04 20.63
N ARG A 486 -18.16 21.82 21.92
CA ARG A 486 -17.46 20.63 22.42
C ARG A 486 -18.26 19.35 22.19
N ARG A 487 -19.59 19.42 22.39
CA ARG A 487 -20.49 18.29 22.11
C ARG A 487 -20.49 17.93 20.64
N LEU A 488 -20.54 18.96 19.77
CA LEU A 488 -20.45 18.75 18.33
C LEU A 488 -19.14 18.09 17.92
N LEU A 489 -18.00 18.53 18.46
CA LEU A 489 -16.69 17.93 18.19
C LEU A 489 -16.68 16.44 18.56
N VAL A 490 -17.20 16.06 19.74
CA VAL A 490 -17.26 14.64 20.14
C VAL A 490 -18.20 13.83 19.23
N VAL A 491 -19.35 14.38 18.84
CA VAL A 491 -20.27 13.71 17.89
C VAL A 491 -19.56 13.48 16.55
N THR A 492 -18.85 14.49 16.03
CA THR A 492 -18.09 14.38 14.78
C THR A 492 -16.99 13.33 14.89
N GLU A 493 -16.26 13.33 16.02
CA GLU A 493 -15.18 12.36 16.26
C GLU A 493 -15.70 10.92 16.30
N VAL A 494 -16.81 10.69 17.02
CA VAL A 494 -17.45 9.37 17.06
C VAL A 494 -17.99 8.99 15.69
N ALA A 495 -18.60 9.92 14.95
CA ALA A 495 -19.13 9.64 13.61
C ALA A 495 -18.03 9.22 12.64
N LEU A 496 -16.92 9.94 12.61
CA LEU A 496 -15.75 9.59 11.78
C LEU A 496 -15.11 8.26 12.22
N GLY A 497 -15.05 8.00 13.54
CA GLY A 497 -14.57 6.72 14.07
C GLY A 497 -15.46 5.54 13.65
N VAL A 498 -16.79 5.73 13.63
CA VAL A 498 -17.75 4.71 13.15
C VAL A 498 -17.53 4.41 11.67
N VAL A 499 -17.29 5.42 10.82
CA VAL A 499 -16.99 5.21 9.40
C VAL A 499 -15.78 4.28 9.23
N LEU A 500 -14.68 4.54 9.95
CA LEU A 500 -13.48 3.70 9.87
C LEU A 500 -13.72 2.30 10.43
N LEU A 501 -14.46 2.19 11.54
CA LEU A 501 -14.78 0.89 12.15
C LEU A 501 -15.68 0.04 11.26
N VAL A 502 -16.67 0.63 10.59
CA VAL A 502 -17.53 -0.09 9.62
C VAL A 502 -16.69 -0.56 8.44
N THR A 503 -15.86 0.32 7.88
CA THR A 503 -14.94 -0.05 6.79
C THR A 503 -14.01 -1.19 7.20
N ALA A 504 -13.34 -1.08 8.35
CA ALA A 504 -12.49 -2.14 8.89
C ALA A 504 -13.26 -3.44 9.15
N GLY A 505 -14.47 -3.35 9.72
CA GLY A 505 -15.32 -4.49 10.01
C GLY A 505 -15.73 -5.27 8.76
N LEU A 506 -16.07 -4.57 7.67
CA LEU A 506 -16.39 -5.18 6.39
C LEU A 506 -15.17 -5.89 5.77
N LEU A 507 -13.98 -5.27 5.83
CA LEU A 507 -12.73 -5.89 5.35
C LEU A 507 -12.34 -7.11 6.21
N VAL A 508 -12.46 -7.01 7.53
CA VAL A 508 -12.23 -8.15 8.44
C VAL A 508 -13.16 -9.29 8.09
N ARG A 509 -14.43 -9.00 7.85
CA ARG A 509 -15.42 -10.03 7.51
C ARG A 509 -15.14 -10.67 6.15
N THR A 510 -14.81 -9.86 5.13
CA THR A 510 -14.34 -10.37 3.84
C THR A 510 -13.16 -11.32 4.01
N PHE A 511 -12.16 -10.94 4.81
CA PHE A 511 -10.99 -11.78 5.04
C PHE A 511 -11.33 -13.08 5.79
N VAL A 512 -12.23 -13.01 6.78
CA VAL A 512 -12.72 -14.20 7.51
C VAL A 512 -13.49 -15.13 6.57
N GLU A 513 -14.33 -14.60 5.68
CA GLU A 513 -15.04 -15.42 4.67
C GLU A 513 -14.05 -16.08 3.70
N LEU A 514 -13.01 -15.36 3.25
CA LEU A 514 -11.94 -15.94 2.42
C LEU A 514 -11.17 -17.05 3.14
N GLN A 515 -10.91 -16.90 4.44
CA GLN A 515 -10.23 -17.95 5.24
C GLN A 515 -11.12 -19.16 5.54
N ARG A 516 -12.43 -18.99 5.52
CA ARG A 516 -13.42 -20.08 5.73
C ARG A 516 -13.71 -20.89 4.48
N LEU A 517 -13.27 -20.39 3.31
CA LEU A 517 -13.42 -21.16 2.08
C LEU A 517 -12.77 -22.52 2.23
N ASP A 518 -13.52 -23.55 1.88
CA ASP A 518 -12.95 -24.88 1.71
C ASP A 518 -11.93 -24.81 0.56
N PRO A 519 -10.64 -25.07 0.81
CA PRO A 519 -9.63 -25.08 -0.24
C PRO A 519 -9.88 -26.19 -1.28
N GLY A 520 -10.67 -27.20 -0.95
CA GLY A 520 -10.95 -28.38 -1.76
C GLY A 520 -9.87 -29.46 -1.70
N PHE A 521 -8.88 -29.30 -0.82
CA PHE A 521 -7.77 -30.24 -0.60
C PHE A 521 -7.21 -30.05 0.83
N ASN A 522 -6.39 -30.99 1.30
CA ASN A 522 -5.73 -30.88 2.59
C ASN A 522 -4.34 -30.21 2.46
N PRO A 523 -4.15 -28.94 2.90
CA PRO A 523 -2.87 -28.24 2.77
C PRO A 523 -1.82 -28.65 3.81
N ARG A 524 -2.19 -29.38 4.88
CA ARG A 524 -1.28 -29.72 5.98
C ARG A 524 -0.26 -30.75 5.54
N GLY A 525 1.01 -30.50 5.86
CA GLY A 525 2.11 -31.41 5.51
C GLY A 525 2.45 -31.41 4.02
N LEU A 526 1.84 -30.55 3.19
CA LEU A 526 2.20 -30.40 1.78
C LEU A 526 3.31 -29.38 1.61
N THR A 527 4.37 -29.78 0.92
CA THR A 527 5.47 -28.93 0.46
C THR A 527 5.52 -28.95 -1.07
N THR A 528 5.79 -27.81 -1.66
CA THR A 528 5.86 -27.62 -3.11
C THR A 528 7.22 -27.12 -3.51
N ALA A 529 7.78 -27.64 -4.62
CA ALA A 529 9.01 -27.14 -5.20
C ALA A 529 8.89 -27.16 -6.73
N SER A 530 9.22 -26.05 -7.35
CA SER A 530 9.13 -25.89 -8.82
C SER A 530 10.48 -26.14 -9.47
N VAL A 531 10.42 -26.62 -10.73
CA VAL A 531 11.60 -26.81 -11.58
C VAL A 531 11.31 -26.25 -12.95
N SER A 532 12.26 -25.54 -13.53
CA SER A 532 12.08 -25.03 -14.90
C SER A 532 12.47 -26.10 -15.91
N LEU A 533 11.49 -26.52 -16.72
CA LEU A 533 11.71 -27.41 -17.86
C LEU A 533 11.86 -26.66 -19.20
N LEU A 534 11.96 -25.34 -19.14
CA LEU A 534 12.38 -24.54 -20.30
C LEU A 534 13.90 -24.68 -20.46
N ASP A 535 14.33 -25.81 -21.03
CA ASP A 535 15.72 -26.20 -21.12
C ASP A 535 15.93 -27.11 -22.34
N ALA A 536 17.00 -26.92 -23.07
CA ALA A 536 17.33 -27.67 -24.30
C ALA A 536 17.50 -29.19 -24.08
N ARG A 537 17.70 -29.62 -22.84
CA ARG A 537 17.78 -31.03 -22.47
C ARG A 537 16.39 -31.71 -22.39
N TYR A 538 15.33 -30.91 -22.41
CA TYR A 538 13.95 -31.37 -22.28
C TYR A 538 13.11 -30.99 -23.52
N THR A 539 13.51 -31.48 -24.68
CA THR A 539 12.91 -31.17 -25.98
C THR A 539 11.79 -32.11 -26.37
N THR A 540 11.59 -33.22 -25.66
CA THR A 540 10.52 -34.20 -25.92
C THR A 540 9.70 -34.48 -24.67
N GLY A 541 8.44 -34.85 -24.85
CA GLY A 541 7.57 -35.25 -23.76
C GLY A 541 8.09 -36.48 -23.01
N GLU A 542 8.77 -37.39 -23.70
CA GLU A 542 9.38 -38.58 -23.11
C GLU A 542 10.48 -38.23 -22.10
N GLN A 543 11.40 -37.30 -22.45
CA GLN A 543 12.45 -36.86 -21.53
C GLN A 543 11.86 -36.27 -20.23
N MET A 544 10.82 -35.46 -20.35
CA MET A 544 10.14 -34.86 -19.20
C MET A 544 9.39 -35.94 -18.39
N HIS A 545 8.73 -36.86 -19.04
CA HIS A 545 8.03 -37.96 -18.38
C HIS A 545 9.01 -38.85 -17.58
N LEU A 546 10.16 -39.19 -18.16
CA LEU A 546 11.21 -39.93 -17.47
C LEU A 546 11.75 -39.20 -16.24
N LEU A 547 11.90 -37.88 -16.28
CA LEU A 547 12.26 -37.09 -15.11
C LEU A 547 11.20 -37.23 -14.02
N PHE A 548 9.92 -37.09 -14.38
CA PHE A 548 8.82 -37.23 -13.41
C PHE A 548 8.78 -38.62 -12.80
N GLU A 549 8.81 -39.65 -13.61
CA GLU A 549 8.75 -41.03 -13.17
C GLU A 549 9.92 -41.39 -12.21
N ARG A 550 11.16 -41.08 -12.61
CA ARG A 550 12.35 -41.41 -11.82
C ARG A 550 12.42 -40.59 -10.53
N SER A 551 12.07 -39.31 -10.59
CA SER A 551 12.08 -38.47 -9.37
C SER A 551 10.97 -38.86 -8.39
N LEU A 552 9.76 -39.21 -8.88
CA LEU A 552 8.67 -39.70 -8.04
C LEU A 552 8.99 -41.08 -7.43
N ASP A 553 9.62 -41.98 -8.17
CA ASP A 553 10.08 -43.26 -7.64
C ASP A 553 11.11 -43.08 -6.50
N ARG A 554 12.04 -42.13 -6.64
CA ARG A 554 12.97 -41.76 -5.57
C ARG A 554 12.28 -41.16 -4.35
N LEU A 555 11.32 -40.25 -4.58
CA LEU A 555 10.55 -39.63 -3.52
C LEU A 555 9.69 -40.62 -2.75
N SER A 556 9.12 -41.63 -3.41
CA SER A 556 8.32 -42.66 -2.75
C SER A 556 9.14 -43.51 -1.75
N ARG A 557 10.47 -43.57 -1.93
CA ARG A 557 11.43 -44.28 -1.08
C ARG A 557 12.12 -43.37 -0.07
N ALA A 558 11.94 -42.05 -0.16
CA ALA A 558 12.64 -41.11 0.69
C ALA A 558 12.07 -41.12 2.13
N PRO A 559 12.92 -41.09 3.16
CA PRO A 559 12.48 -41.07 4.54
C PRO A 559 11.58 -39.85 4.82
N GLY A 560 10.47 -40.05 5.54
CA GLY A 560 9.56 -38.96 5.93
C GLY A 560 8.57 -38.52 4.84
N VAL A 561 8.73 -38.97 3.60
CA VAL A 561 7.78 -38.71 2.49
C VAL A 561 6.65 -39.73 2.59
N GLN A 562 5.43 -39.26 2.57
CA GLN A 562 4.20 -40.10 2.57
C GLN A 562 3.68 -40.35 1.15
N SER A 563 3.63 -39.30 0.35
CA SER A 563 3.24 -39.34 -1.05
C SER A 563 3.83 -38.15 -1.81
N ALA A 564 3.95 -38.32 -3.13
CA ALA A 564 4.44 -37.26 -4.02
C ALA A 564 3.75 -37.31 -5.38
N ALA A 565 3.61 -36.16 -6.01
CA ALA A 565 3.07 -36.00 -7.34
C ALA A 565 3.68 -34.78 -8.05
N VAL A 566 3.48 -34.67 -9.35
CA VAL A 566 3.84 -33.48 -10.14
C VAL A 566 2.60 -32.89 -10.79
N SER A 567 2.50 -31.58 -10.79
CA SER A 567 1.44 -30.83 -11.47
C SER A 567 2.03 -29.63 -12.22
N LEU A 568 1.45 -29.22 -13.34
CA LEU A 568 1.90 -28.02 -14.07
C LEU A 568 1.64 -26.69 -13.31
N GLY A 569 0.81 -26.72 -12.31
CA GLY A 569 0.53 -25.54 -11.47
C GLY A 569 -0.12 -25.96 -10.17
N LEU A 570 -0.30 -25.01 -9.28
CA LEU A 570 -0.83 -25.24 -7.93
C LEU A 570 -2.21 -24.59 -7.75
N PRO A 571 -3.07 -25.15 -6.89
CA PRO A 571 -4.16 -24.40 -6.29
C PRO A 571 -3.64 -23.08 -5.68
N TYR A 572 -4.49 -22.06 -5.64
CA TYR A 572 -4.15 -20.69 -5.16
C TYR A 572 -3.14 -19.93 -6.02
N GLU A 573 -2.66 -20.50 -7.11
CA GLU A 573 -1.87 -19.81 -8.13
C GLU A 573 -2.66 -19.74 -9.45
N ARG A 574 -2.17 -18.97 -10.42
CA ARG A 574 -2.74 -18.95 -11.77
C ARG A 574 -2.44 -20.26 -12.48
N LEU A 575 -3.46 -20.87 -13.12
CA LEU A 575 -3.30 -22.03 -13.99
C LEU A 575 -3.29 -21.63 -15.47
N LEU A 576 -2.81 -22.57 -16.28
CA LEU A 576 -2.88 -22.51 -17.74
C LEU A 576 -4.33 -22.53 -18.18
N ASN A 577 -4.73 -21.62 -19.06
CA ASN A 577 -6.01 -21.63 -19.74
C ASN A 577 -5.84 -22.11 -21.18
N LEU A 578 -6.70 -23.02 -21.58
CA LEU A 578 -6.70 -23.62 -22.93
C LEU A 578 -8.09 -23.61 -23.56
N GLY A 579 -8.12 -23.45 -24.87
CA GLY A 579 -9.32 -23.65 -25.65
C GLY A 579 -9.70 -25.15 -25.72
N PHE A 580 -10.99 -25.44 -25.62
CA PHE A 580 -11.54 -26.78 -25.84
C PHE A 580 -12.88 -26.72 -26.56
N ARG A 581 -13.32 -27.88 -27.12
CA ARG A 581 -14.67 -28.08 -27.64
C ARG A 581 -15.16 -29.48 -27.33
N PHE A 582 -16.44 -29.65 -27.13
CA PHE A 582 -17.03 -31.00 -27.09
C PHE A 582 -17.14 -31.60 -28.50
N VAL A 583 -16.73 -32.84 -28.64
CA VAL A 583 -16.76 -33.52 -29.95
C VAL A 583 -18.19 -33.78 -30.41
N ASP A 584 -19.12 -33.99 -29.45
CA ASP A 584 -20.55 -34.28 -29.66
C ASP A 584 -21.43 -33.01 -29.69
N ALA A 585 -20.84 -31.80 -29.60
CA ALA A 585 -21.63 -30.58 -29.68
C ALA A 585 -21.89 -30.19 -31.13
N ALA A 586 -23.13 -29.82 -31.44
CA ALA A 586 -23.51 -29.29 -32.74
C ALA A 586 -22.96 -27.90 -33.04
N ASP A 587 -22.66 -27.13 -31.98
CA ASP A 587 -22.02 -25.81 -32.07
C ASP A 587 -20.49 -25.98 -32.12
N ASP A 588 -19.85 -25.48 -33.16
CA ASP A 588 -18.39 -25.47 -33.28
C ASP A 588 -17.75 -24.32 -32.47
N GLN A 589 -18.42 -23.81 -31.43
CA GLN A 589 -17.92 -22.72 -30.60
C GLN A 589 -16.79 -23.23 -29.69
N GLY A 590 -15.62 -22.63 -29.88
CA GLY A 590 -14.50 -22.80 -28.97
C GLY A 590 -14.85 -22.26 -27.59
N ARG A 591 -14.51 -23.01 -26.53
CA ARG A 591 -14.69 -22.66 -25.12
C ARG A 591 -13.34 -22.63 -24.45
N THR A 592 -13.20 -21.92 -23.37
CA THR A 592 -11.94 -21.84 -22.62
C THR A 592 -12.11 -22.50 -21.25
N THR A 593 -11.14 -23.28 -20.82
CA THR A 593 -11.08 -23.88 -19.49
C THR A 593 -9.66 -23.80 -18.93
N ASN A 594 -9.50 -23.88 -17.64
CA ASN A 594 -8.18 -24.13 -17.07
C ASN A 594 -7.77 -25.58 -17.29
N ALA A 595 -6.48 -25.82 -17.44
CA ALA A 595 -5.93 -27.15 -17.65
C ALA A 595 -4.61 -27.33 -16.92
N THR A 596 -4.38 -28.54 -16.42
CA THR A 596 -3.09 -28.94 -15.84
C THR A 596 -2.82 -30.40 -16.20
N TYR A 597 -1.56 -30.73 -16.46
CA TYR A 597 -1.17 -32.13 -16.49
C TYR A 597 -0.72 -32.58 -15.09
N VAL A 598 -0.86 -33.88 -14.84
CA VAL A 598 -0.47 -34.48 -13.57
C VAL A 598 0.34 -35.76 -13.78
N ALA A 599 1.33 -35.98 -12.93
CA ALA A 599 2.07 -37.24 -12.86
C ALA A 599 2.09 -37.72 -11.40
N GLY A 600 2.01 -39.05 -11.21
CA GLY A 600 1.79 -39.65 -9.91
C GLY A 600 0.37 -39.45 -9.40
N ASP A 601 0.14 -39.74 -8.12
CA ASP A 601 -1.17 -39.63 -7.51
C ASP A 601 -1.37 -38.23 -6.88
N LEU A 602 -1.66 -37.22 -7.71
CA LEU A 602 -1.94 -35.86 -7.27
C LEU A 602 -3.16 -35.78 -6.34
N PHE A 603 -4.23 -36.48 -6.72
CA PHE A 603 -5.49 -36.43 -6.00
C PHE A 603 -5.38 -37.06 -4.61
N GLY A 604 -4.72 -38.21 -4.46
CA GLY A 604 -4.41 -38.78 -3.15
C GLY A 604 -3.38 -37.97 -2.36
N THR A 605 -2.34 -37.42 -3.02
CA THR A 605 -1.32 -36.57 -2.35
C THR A 605 -1.94 -35.32 -1.79
N MET A 606 -2.85 -34.65 -2.50
CA MET A 606 -3.54 -33.45 -2.06
C MET A 606 -4.84 -33.74 -1.30
N GLU A 607 -5.31 -35.01 -1.30
CA GLU A 607 -6.62 -35.43 -0.74
C GLU A 607 -7.80 -34.71 -1.42
N ILE A 608 -7.72 -34.56 -2.76
CA ILE A 608 -8.83 -34.01 -3.55
C ILE A 608 -9.86 -35.14 -3.76
N PRO A 609 -11.12 -34.99 -3.33
CA PRO A 609 -12.09 -36.07 -3.35
C PRO A 609 -12.57 -36.41 -4.76
N LEU A 610 -12.62 -37.71 -5.10
CA LEU A 610 -13.36 -38.19 -6.27
C LEU A 610 -14.86 -38.02 -6.01
N ARG A 611 -15.59 -37.43 -6.92
CA ARG A 611 -17.03 -37.27 -6.86
C ARG A 611 -17.76 -38.34 -7.67
N ARG A 612 -17.29 -38.60 -8.90
CA ARG A 612 -17.90 -39.52 -9.82
C ARG A 612 -16.86 -40.10 -10.78
N GLY A 613 -17.10 -41.31 -11.29
CA GLY A 613 -16.22 -41.99 -12.24
C GLY A 613 -14.94 -42.52 -11.58
N ARG A 614 -13.80 -42.40 -12.26
CA ARG A 614 -12.48 -42.83 -11.77
C ARG A 614 -11.44 -41.75 -11.84
N LEU A 615 -10.40 -41.83 -11.03
CA LEU A 615 -9.20 -41.01 -11.08
C LEU A 615 -8.26 -41.41 -12.23
N LEU A 616 -7.30 -40.55 -12.55
CA LEU A 616 -6.16 -40.87 -13.40
C LEU A 616 -5.26 -41.87 -12.69
N THR A 617 -4.71 -42.83 -13.42
CA THR A 617 -3.85 -43.88 -12.89
C THR A 617 -2.57 -44.02 -13.71
N ALA A 618 -1.58 -44.77 -13.21
CA ALA A 618 -0.37 -45.08 -13.93
C ALA A 618 -0.61 -45.93 -15.22
N ALA A 619 -1.83 -46.49 -15.38
CA ALA A 619 -2.24 -47.22 -16.59
C ALA A 619 -2.66 -46.27 -17.74
N ASP A 620 -2.95 -44.98 -17.43
CA ASP A 620 -3.33 -43.97 -18.43
C ASP A 620 -2.05 -43.40 -19.10
N ARG A 621 -1.43 -44.22 -19.99
CA ARG A 621 -0.17 -43.93 -20.67
C ARG A 621 -0.40 -43.37 -22.08
N GLU A 622 0.63 -42.90 -22.73
CA GLU A 622 0.59 -42.41 -24.12
C GLU A 622 -0.03 -43.44 -25.10
N THR A 623 0.23 -44.73 -24.88
CA THR A 623 -0.26 -45.85 -25.72
C THR A 623 -1.70 -46.22 -25.45
N THR A 624 -2.36 -45.68 -24.45
CA THR A 624 -3.77 -45.95 -24.10
C THR A 624 -4.70 -44.86 -24.63
N ALA A 625 -6.02 -45.12 -24.63
CA ALA A 625 -6.99 -44.10 -25.01
C ALA A 625 -6.80 -42.82 -24.19
N PRO A 626 -6.74 -41.65 -24.83
CA PRO A 626 -6.54 -40.38 -24.12
C PRO A 626 -7.72 -40.04 -23.20
N VAL A 627 -7.43 -39.75 -21.95
CA VAL A 627 -8.43 -39.50 -20.91
C VAL A 627 -8.21 -38.14 -20.24
N ALA A 628 -9.27 -37.66 -19.59
CA ALA A 628 -9.26 -36.47 -18.78
C ALA A 628 -10.15 -36.67 -17.52
N VAL A 629 -9.79 -35.99 -16.42
CA VAL A 629 -10.61 -35.80 -15.25
C VAL A 629 -10.95 -34.31 -15.14
N VAL A 630 -12.19 -34.00 -14.77
CA VAL A 630 -12.64 -32.59 -14.67
C VAL A 630 -13.12 -32.32 -13.23
N ASN A 631 -13.15 -31.05 -12.85
CA ASN A 631 -13.71 -30.67 -11.56
C ASN A 631 -15.25 -30.46 -11.64
N GLU A 632 -15.92 -30.38 -10.47
CA GLU A 632 -17.36 -30.12 -10.38
C GLU A 632 -17.79 -28.83 -11.10
N SER A 633 -16.96 -27.79 -11.07
CA SER A 633 -17.24 -26.52 -11.77
C SER A 633 -17.29 -26.71 -13.27
N PHE A 634 -16.39 -27.49 -13.87
CA PHE A 634 -16.43 -27.81 -15.29
C PHE A 634 -17.75 -28.55 -15.67
N ALA A 635 -18.11 -29.57 -14.90
CA ALA A 635 -19.33 -30.35 -15.11
C ALA A 635 -20.58 -29.45 -15.00
N ARG A 636 -20.64 -28.59 -13.98
CA ARG A 636 -21.74 -27.66 -13.76
C ARG A 636 -21.88 -26.61 -14.84
N PHE A 637 -20.74 -26.02 -15.25
CA PHE A 637 -20.74 -24.87 -16.16
C PHE A 637 -21.01 -25.31 -17.63
N TYR A 638 -20.37 -26.40 -18.08
CA TYR A 638 -20.39 -26.80 -19.47
C TYR A 638 -21.34 -27.97 -19.80
N SER A 639 -21.86 -28.69 -18.81
CA SER A 639 -22.68 -29.89 -19.02
C SER A 639 -23.96 -29.89 -18.16
N LYS A 640 -24.70 -28.77 -18.17
CA LYS A 640 -25.87 -28.51 -17.30
C LYS A 640 -26.94 -29.61 -17.34
N GLU A 641 -27.17 -30.24 -18.51
CA GLU A 641 -28.30 -31.18 -18.75
C GLU A 641 -27.86 -32.62 -19.01
N ARG A 642 -26.57 -32.89 -19.22
CA ARG A 642 -26.05 -34.22 -19.56
C ARG A 642 -24.94 -34.63 -18.58
N ASP A 643 -24.80 -35.92 -18.39
CA ASP A 643 -23.62 -36.44 -17.70
C ASP A 643 -22.36 -36.11 -18.50
N VAL A 644 -21.35 -35.59 -17.80
CA VAL A 644 -20.08 -35.21 -18.42
C VAL A 644 -19.16 -36.44 -18.61
N ILE A 645 -19.36 -37.51 -17.83
CA ILE A 645 -18.57 -38.74 -17.91
C ILE A 645 -18.89 -39.47 -19.22
N GLY A 646 -17.83 -39.94 -19.89
CA GLY A 646 -17.91 -40.59 -21.21
C GLY A 646 -17.94 -39.60 -22.38
N ARG A 647 -18.15 -38.29 -22.15
CA ARG A 647 -18.07 -37.28 -23.22
C ARG A 647 -16.63 -37.06 -23.65
N ARG A 648 -16.47 -36.81 -24.95
CA ARG A 648 -15.15 -36.47 -25.51
C ARG A 648 -14.99 -34.96 -25.69
N ILE A 649 -13.84 -34.46 -25.26
CA ILE A 649 -13.41 -33.07 -25.47
C ILE A 649 -12.18 -33.08 -26.37
N ARG A 650 -12.12 -32.13 -27.29
CA ARG A 650 -10.94 -31.87 -28.12
C ARG A 650 -10.20 -30.66 -27.54
N MET A 651 -8.94 -30.85 -27.20
CA MET A 651 -8.02 -29.85 -26.64
C MET A 651 -6.69 -29.89 -27.40
N SER A 652 -5.72 -29.06 -27.03
CA SER A 652 -4.33 -29.24 -27.45
C SER A 652 -3.87 -30.66 -27.13
N GLY A 653 -3.32 -31.37 -28.11
CA GLY A 653 -2.93 -32.79 -27.98
C GLY A 653 -4.02 -33.81 -28.32
N GLY A 654 -5.17 -33.39 -28.88
CA GLY A 654 -6.18 -34.29 -29.43
C GLY A 654 -7.47 -34.47 -28.63
N GLU A 655 -8.21 -35.51 -28.96
CA GLU A 655 -9.46 -35.85 -28.28
C GLU A 655 -9.20 -36.68 -27.02
N ARG A 656 -9.99 -36.43 -25.97
CA ARG A 656 -9.90 -37.10 -24.68
C ARG A 656 -11.27 -37.41 -24.14
N GLU A 657 -11.43 -38.61 -23.58
CA GLU A 657 -12.65 -39.01 -22.88
C GLU A 657 -12.60 -38.54 -21.41
N ILE A 658 -13.66 -37.93 -20.93
CA ILE A 658 -13.81 -37.55 -19.52
C ILE A 658 -14.21 -38.83 -18.72
N VAL A 659 -13.29 -39.27 -17.86
CA VAL A 659 -13.46 -40.53 -17.08
C VAL A 659 -13.83 -40.31 -15.63
N GLY A 660 -13.71 -39.07 -15.12
CA GLY A 660 -14.01 -38.75 -13.73
C GLY A 660 -14.28 -37.29 -13.47
N VAL A 661 -14.97 -37.07 -12.34
CA VAL A 661 -15.25 -35.73 -11.79
C VAL A 661 -14.70 -35.68 -10.35
N VAL A 662 -13.87 -34.72 -10.08
CA VAL A 662 -13.25 -34.46 -8.76
C VAL A 662 -13.80 -33.20 -8.11
N GLY A 663 -13.55 -33.03 -6.81
CA GLY A 663 -13.89 -31.82 -6.07
C GLY A 663 -13.24 -30.56 -6.65
N ASN A 664 -13.85 -29.43 -6.39
CA ASN A 664 -13.30 -28.14 -6.75
C ASN A 664 -12.11 -27.79 -5.86
N VAL A 665 -11.11 -27.11 -6.43
CA VAL A 665 -10.02 -26.49 -5.68
C VAL A 665 -10.02 -24.99 -5.95
N GLN A 666 -9.63 -24.20 -4.93
CA GLN A 666 -9.57 -22.75 -5.07
C GLN A 666 -8.37 -22.33 -5.93
N GLN A 667 -8.58 -21.33 -6.77
CA GLN A 667 -7.57 -20.73 -7.63
C GLN A 667 -7.55 -19.22 -7.42
N ARG A 668 -6.42 -18.60 -7.64
CA ARG A 668 -6.35 -17.14 -7.74
C ARG A 668 -7.09 -16.70 -9.01
N GLY A 669 -7.91 -15.64 -8.90
CA GLY A 669 -8.59 -15.05 -10.05
C GLY A 669 -7.59 -14.68 -11.14
N SER A 670 -7.86 -15.04 -12.38
CA SER A 670 -6.91 -14.88 -13.49
C SER A 670 -6.92 -13.47 -14.11
N GLY A 671 -7.84 -12.60 -13.68
CA GLY A 671 -8.10 -11.30 -14.36
C GLY A 671 -8.67 -11.45 -15.78
N PHE A 672 -8.81 -12.69 -16.30
CA PHE A 672 -9.50 -12.94 -17.57
C PHE A 672 -10.97 -13.21 -17.25
N TYR A 673 -11.85 -12.37 -17.74
CA TYR A 673 -13.29 -12.58 -17.71
C TYR A 673 -13.65 -13.80 -18.58
N LEU A 674 -13.76 -14.95 -17.95
CA LEU A 674 -14.50 -16.08 -18.53
C LEU A 674 -15.94 -15.94 -18.07
N GLU A 675 -16.89 -15.83 -19.02
CA GLU A 675 -18.32 -15.72 -18.75
C GLU A 675 -18.75 -16.74 -17.68
N GLY A 676 -19.28 -16.24 -16.54
CA GLY A 676 -19.79 -17.05 -15.43
C GLY A 676 -18.79 -17.44 -14.35
N MET A 677 -17.59 -16.86 -14.32
CA MET A 677 -16.69 -16.97 -13.17
C MET A 677 -16.87 -15.78 -12.23
N SER A 678 -16.79 -16.05 -10.94
CA SER A 678 -16.84 -15.03 -9.91
C SER A 678 -15.58 -14.15 -9.96
N ASP A 679 -15.74 -12.82 -9.88
CA ASP A 679 -14.66 -11.82 -9.90
C ASP A 679 -13.90 -11.72 -8.57
N GLY A 680 -13.94 -12.76 -7.74
CA GLY A 680 -13.30 -12.75 -6.42
C GLY A 680 -11.78 -13.02 -6.47
N PRO A 681 -11.08 -12.71 -5.38
CA PRO A 681 -9.65 -13.01 -5.25
C PRO A 681 -9.35 -14.52 -5.28
N LEU A 682 -10.30 -15.33 -4.86
CA LEU A 682 -10.27 -16.78 -4.94
C LEU A 682 -11.55 -17.31 -5.59
N THR A 683 -11.39 -18.19 -6.56
CA THR A 683 -12.48 -18.78 -7.34
C THR A 683 -12.25 -20.28 -7.56
N SER A 684 -13.27 -21.02 -7.91
CA SER A 684 -13.17 -22.41 -8.33
C SER A 684 -13.56 -22.56 -9.79
N PRO A 685 -12.68 -22.17 -10.73
CA PRO A 685 -13.00 -22.19 -12.16
C PRO A 685 -13.12 -23.62 -12.71
N PRO A 686 -13.75 -23.79 -13.89
CA PRO A 686 -13.66 -25.02 -14.66
C PRO A 686 -12.21 -25.45 -14.88
N LEU A 687 -11.90 -26.72 -14.57
CA LEU A 687 -10.53 -27.23 -14.62
C LEU A 687 -10.52 -28.66 -15.18
N VAL A 688 -9.58 -28.91 -16.07
CA VAL A 688 -9.32 -30.21 -16.70
C VAL A 688 -7.94 -30.71 -16.25
N TYR A 689 -7.89 -31.91 -15.75
CA TYR A 689 -6.67 -32.64 -15.39
C TYR A 689 -6.40 -33.71 -16.46
N VAL A 690 -5.19 -33.76 -16.98
CA VAL A 690 -4.76 -34.74 -17.99
C VAL A 690 -3.50 -35.48 -17.52
N PRO A 691 -3.33 -36.78 -17.85
CA PRO A 691 -2.08 -37.46 -17.52
C PRO A 691 -0.89 -36.80 -18.22
N ALA A 692 0.20 -36.53 -17.50
CA ALA A 692 1.41 -35.99 -18.10
C ALA A 692 1.93 -36.85 -19.25
N SER A 693 1.90 -38.17 -19.10
CA SER A 693 2.27 -39.14 -20.14
C SER A 693 1.52 -38.98 -21.48
N GLN A 694 0.30 -38.44 -21.45
CA GLN A 694 -0.53 -38.24 -22.64
C GLN A 694 -0.57 -36.83 -23.16
N ALA A 695 -0.07 -35.84 -22.40
CA ALA A 695 -0.31 -34.44 -22.71
C ALA A 695 0.97 -33.58 -22.79
N ILE A 696 2.06 -34.03 -22.15
CA ILE A 696 3.22 -33.16 -21.94
C ILE A 696 3.90 -32.77 -23.24
N ASP A 697 3.92 -33.61 -24.24
CA ASP A 697 4.54 -33.28 -25.54
C ASP A 697 3.77 -32.15 -26.25
N ALA A 698 2.43 -32.22 -26.23
CA ALA A 698 1.57 -31.18 -26.81
C ALA A 698 1.58 -29.88 -25.95
N MET A 699 1.91 -29.98 -24.66
CA MET A 699 2.00 -28.86 -23.72
C MET A 699 3.44 -28.37 -23.50
N ARG A 700 4.42 -28.89 -24.25
CA ARG A 700 5.83 -28.52 -24.08
C ARG A 700 6.05 -27.00 -24.17
N GLY A 701 5.42 -26.34 -25.11
CA GLY A 701 5.53 -24.88 -25.31
C GLY A 701 5.05 -24.04 -24.12
N VAL A 702 4.19 -24.59 -23.26
CA VAL A 702 3.68 -23.85 -22.09
C VAL A 702 4.73 -23.67 -20.99
N HIS A 703 5.84 -24.44 -21.03
CA HIS A 703 6.93 -24.29 -20.05
C HIS A 703 7.67 -22.96 -20.18
N VAL A 704 7.43 -22.18 -21.20
CA VAL A 704 7.84 -20.79 -21.30
C VAL A 704 7.20 -19.92 -20.22
N TRP A 705 5.98 -20.26 -19.79
CA TRP A 705 5.23 -19.48 -18.81
C TRP A 705 4.94 -20.22 -17.50
N PHE A 706 4.86 -21.56 -17.56
CA PHE A 706 4.51 -22.39 -16.40
C PHE A 706 5.60 -23.42 -16.16
N SER A 707 5.91 -23.65 -14.91
CA SER A 707 6.87 -24.65 -14.49
C SER A 707 6.18 -25.77 -13.72
N PRO A 708 6.52 -27.04 -13.96
CA PRO A 708 6.00 -28.12 -13.15
C PRO A 708 6.43 -27.99 -11.70
N VAL A 709 5.55 -28.41 -10.82
CA VAL A 709 5.74 -28.34 -9.37
C VAL A 709 5.61 -29.73 -8.78
N TRP A 710 6.63 -30.14 -8.04
CA TRP A 710 6.58 -31.33 -7.19
C TRP A 710 5.79 -31.00 -5.94
N VAL A 711 4.73 -31.74 -5.69
CA VAL A 711 3.88 -31.64 -4.51
C VAL A 711 4.17 -32.88 -3.65
N VAL A 712 4.69 -32.65 -2.45
CA VAL A 712 5.14 -33.73 -1.57
C VAL A 712 4.46 -33.60 -0.22
N ARG A 713 3.82 -34.67 0.21
CA ARG A 713 3.30 -34.81 1.57
C ARG A 713 4.38 -35.43 2.45
N ALA A 714 4.82 -34.68 3.46
CA ALA A 714 5.88 -35.09 4.37
C ALA A 714 5.64 -34.57 5.78
N ARG A 715 6.42 -35.02 6.74
CA ARG A 715 6.32 -34.60 8.14
C ARG A 715 6.74 -33.15 8.35
N SER A 716 7.73 -32.69 7.60
CA SER A 716 8.21 -31.32 7.65
C SER A 716 8.59 -30.78 6.26
N THR A 717 8.51 -29.44 6.10
CA THR A 717 8.91 -28.75 4.86
C THR A 717 10.41 -28.94 4.57
N GLY A 718 11.26 -28.99 5.59
CA GLY A 718 12.71 -29.19 5.42
C GLY A 718 13.07 -30.57 4.89
N GLU A 719 12.44 -31.62 5.42
CA GLU A 719 12.61 -33.01 4.93
C GLU A 719 12.13 -33.13 3.47
N ALA A 720 10.95 -32.59 3.16
CA ALA A 720 10.40 -32.58 1.81
C ALA A 720 11.33 -31.82 0.84
N ALA A 721 11.83 -30.65 1.22
CA ALA A 721 12.73 -29.84 0.39
C ALA A 721 14.02 -30.58 0.06
N THR A 722 14.62 -31.25 1.04
CA THR A 722 15.82 -32.07 0.84
C THR A 722 15.52 -33.27 -0.06
N ALA A 723 14.44 -34.00 0.23
CA ALA A 723 14.04 -35.15 -0.58
C ALA A 723 13.79 -34.80 -2.04
N VAL A 724 13.10 -33.69 -2.33
CA VAL A 724 12.85 -33.21 -3.71
C VAL A 724 14.16 -32.85 -4.39
N ARG A 725 15.05 -32.13 -3.71
CA ARG A 725 16.36 -31.75 -4.28
C ARG A 725 17.18 -33.00 -4.61
N ASP A 726 17.29 -33.93 -3.68
CA ASP A 726 18.06 -35.16 -3.86
C ASP A 726 17.45 -36.05 -4.96
N ALA A 727 16.14 -36.17 -5.01
CA ALA A 727 15.46 -36.91 -6.04
C ALA A 727 15.71 -36.34 -7.44
N ILE A 728 15.59 -35.04 -7.62
CA ILE A 728 15.78 -34.37 -8.92
C ILE A 728 17.27 -34.38 -9.29
N SER A 729 18.18 -33.99 -8.39
CA SER A 729 19.62 -33.96 -8.67
C SER A 729 20.20 -35.36 -8.97
N SER A 730 19.59 -36.43 -8.45
CA SER A 730 20.00 -37.80 -8.78
C SER A 730 19.62 -38.22 -10.20
N VAL A 731 18.63 -37.54 -10.82
CA VAL A 731 18.22 -37.77 -12.23
C VAL A 731 18.96 -36.81 -13.15
N ASP A 732 19.02 -35.53 -12.77
CA ASP A 732 19.74 -34.47 -13.53
C ASP A 732 20.40 -33.48 -12.55
N PRO A 733 21.72 -33.59 -12.32
CA PRO A 733 22.47 -32.71 -11.43
C PRO A 733 22.50 -31.24 -11.88
N LEU A 734 22.29 -30.96 -13.16
CA LEU A 734 22.30 -29.61 -13.72
C LEU A 734 20.91 -28.94 -13.67
N LEU A 735 19.92 -29.59 -13.11
CA LEU A 735 18.56 -29.06 -13.01
C LEU A 735 18.32 -28.47 -11.61
N PRO A 736 18.38 -27.14 -11.45
CA PRO A 736 18.19 -26.52 -10.16
C PRO A 736 16.73 -26.62 -9.70
N VAL A 737 16.53 -26.87 -8.42
CA VAL A 737 15.22 -26.90 -7.77
C VAL A 737 14.92 -25.53 -7.16
N GLY A 738 13.78 -24.98 -7.46
CA GLY A 738 13.31 -23.72 -6.89
C GLY A 738 13.11 -23.81 -5.38
N GLN A 739 12.86 -22.67 -4.76
CA GLN A 739 12.64 -22.61 -3.32
C GLN A 739 11.43 -23.46 -2.94
N ALA A 740 11.67 -24.43 -2.05
CA ALA A 740 10.58 -25.21 -1.49
C ALA A 740 9.71 -24.35 -0.56
N ARG A 741 8.40 -24.46 -0.72
CA ARG A 741 7.39 -23.65 0.02
C ARG A 741 6.35 -24.59 0.62
N ALA A 742 5.95 -24.35 1.87
CA ALA A 742 4.77 -24.99 2.41
C ALA A 742 3.51 -24.54 1.63
N MET A 743 2.55 -25.44 1.41
CA MET A 743 1.31 -25.08 0.72
C MET A 743 0.52 -24.01 1.46
N THR A 744 0.62 -23.98 2.79
CA THR A 744 0.05 -22.92 3.63
C THR A 744 0.64 -21.52 3.30
N ASP A 745 1.91 -21.45 2.92
CA ASP A 745 2.54 -20.17 2.52
C ASP A 745 2.06 -19.72 1.14
N VAL A 746 1.82 -20.69 0.22
CA VAL A 746 1.21 -20.40 -1.08
C VAL A 746 -0.19 -19.81 -0.89
N MET A 747 -1.01 -20.42 -0.04
CA MET A 747 -2.34 -19.92 0.32
C MET A 747 -2.29 -18.54 0.97
N ALA A 748 -1.36 -18.31 1.90
CA ALA A 748 -1.19 -17.04 2.58
C ALA A 748 -0.77 -15.91 1.62
N ARG A 749 0.03 -16.21 0.60
CA ARG A 749 0.40 -15.25 -0.45
C ARG A 749 -0.77 -14.88 -1.36
N ALA A 750 -1.64 -15.84 -1.67
CA ALA A 750 -2.81 -15.58 -2.51
C ALA A 750 -3.79 -14.58 -1.89
N THR A 751 -3.82 -14.46 -0.54
CA THR A 751 -4.68 -13.54 0.22
C THR A 751 -3.90 -12.42 0.91
N ALA A 752 -2.62 -12.20 0.54
CA ALA A 752 -1.74 -11.24 1.22
C ALA A 752 -2.22 -9.80 1.11
N GLU A 753 -2.76 -9.42 -0.04
CA GLU A 753 -3.29 -8.09 -0.29
C GLU A 753 -4.48 -7.78 0.63
N GLN A 754 -5.48 -8.67 0.70
CA GLN A 754 -6.66 -8.52 1.56
C GLN A 754 -6.25 -8.46 3.03
N ARG A 755 -5.30 -9.30 3.44
CA ARG A 755 -4.75 -9.28 4.81
C ARG A 755 -4.06 -7.97 5.13
N LEU A 756 -3.28 -7.41 4.19
CA LEU A 756 -2.60 -6.13 4.36
C LEU A 756 -3.61 -4.99 4.54
N LEU A 757 -4.57 -4.87 3.62
CA LEU A 757 -5.61 -3.83 3.68
C LEU A 757 -6.42 -3.92 4.97
N MET A 758 -6.88 -5.13 5.34
CA MET A 758 -7.58 -5.37 6.60
C MET A 758 -6.75 -4.91 7.80
N THR A 759 -5.46 -5.28 7.84
CA THR A 759 -4.57 -4.94 8.96
C THR A 759 -4.38 -3.43 9.07
N LEU A 760 -4.11 -2.75 7.95
CA LEU A 760 -3.87 -1.31 7.92
C LEU A 760 -5.10 -0.51 8.33
N VAL A 761 -6.25 -0.80 7.72
CA VAL A 761 -7.50 -0.09 8.04
C VAL A 761 -7.96 -0.45 9.46
N GLY A 762 -7.73 -1.69 9.91
CA GLY A 762 -8.00 -2.12 11.28
C GLY A 762 -7.19 -1.36 12.32
N VAL A 763 -5.90 -1.16 12.09
CA VAL A 763 -5.03 -0.36 12.98
C VAL A 763 -5.49 1.11 13.01
N LEU A 764 -5.84 1.69 11.86
CA LEU A 764 -6.36 3.07 11.78
C LEU A 764 -7.71 3.19 12.50
N ALA A 765 -8.59 2.23 12.34
CA ALA A 765 -9.89 2.20 13.03
C ALA A 765 -9.72 2.06 14.56
N ALA A 766 -8.79 1.22 15.01
CA ALA A 766 -8.45 1.09 16.44
C ALA A 766 -7.87 2.41 17.00
N ALA A 767 -7.00 3.08 16.27
CA ALA A 767 -6.47 4.39 16.65
C ALA A 767 -7.58 5.45 16.71
N ALA A 768 -8.49 5.49 15.74
CA ALA A 768 -9.64 6.39 15.72
C ALA A 768 -10.57 6.16 16.93
N LEU A 769 -10.85 4.90 17.26
CA LEU A 769 -11.65 4.54 18.42
C LEU A 769 -10.99 4.96 19.74
N LEU A 770 -9.68 4.76 19.87
CA LEU A 770 -8.91 5.20 21.02
C LEU A 770 -8.97 6.72 21.19
N LEU A 771 -8.80 7.46 20.09
CA LEU A 771 -8.92 8.92 20.09
C LEU A 771 -10.32 9.37 20.49
N ALA A 772 -11.38 8.76 19.94
CA ALA A 772 -12.76 9.03 20.31
C ALA A 772 -13.02 8.74 21.81
N ALA A 773 -12.48 7.65 22.34
CA ALA A 773 -12.58 7.34 23.77
C ALA A 773 -11.88 8.40 24.65
N ILE A 774 -10.70 8.90 24.22
CA ILE A 774 -9.98 9.98 24.90
C ILE A 774 -10.79 11.29 24.85
N GLY A 775 -11.40 11.63 23.71
CA GLY A 775 -12.27 12.78 23.54
C GLY A 775 -13.47 12.78 24.48
N ILE A 776 -14.19 11.65 24.52
CA ILE A 776 -15.31 11.44 25.43
C ILE A 776 -14.85 11.53 26.90
N HIS A 777 -13.76 10.83 27.26
CA HIS A 777 -13.17 10.87 28.59
C HIS A 777 -12.84 12.32 29.01
N GLY A 778 -12.17 13.07 28.10
CA GLY A 778 -11.80 14.47 28.35
C GLY A 778 -13.00 15.38 28.58
N LEU A 779 -14.06 15.23 27.75
CA LEU A 779 -15.32 15.98 27.89
C LEU A 779 -16.00 15.70 29.25
N ILE A 780 -16.12 14.43 29.61
CA ILE A 780 -16.79 14.02 30.86
C ILE A 780 -15.96 14.44 32.08
N ALA A 781 -14.64 14.25 32.05
CA ALA A 781 -13.75 14.67 33.13
C ALA A 781 -13.83 16.18 33.39
N HIS A 782 -13.90 16.97 32.30
CA HIS A 782 -14.07 18.44 32.42
C HIS A 782 -15.47 18.82 32.99
N SER A 783 -16.53 18.17 32.49
CA SER A 783 -17.91 18.39 32.99
C SER A 783 -18.04 18.06 34.47
N VAL A 784 -17.40 16.99 34.95
CA VAL A 784 -17.34 16.64 36.38
C VAL A 784 -16.57 17.71 37.16
N ALA A 785 -15.46 18.21 36.65
CA ALA A 785 -14.67 19.24 37.29
C ALA A 785 -15.41 20.58 37.42
N GLU A 786 -16.13 21.01 36.38
CA GLU A 786 -16.92 22.25 36.39
C GLU A 786 -18.11 22.19 37.36
N ARG A 787 -18.77 21.02 37.49
CA ARG A 787 -19.94 20.82 38.33
C ARG A 787 -19.63 20.28 39.72
N ARG A 788 -18.37 20.32 40.13
CA ARG A 788 -17.90 19.71 41.38
C ARG A 788 -18.70 20.18 42.60
N ARG A 789 -19.01 21.50 42.68
CA ARG A 789 -19.80 22.09 43.74
C ARG A 789 -21.27 21.65 43.70
N GLU A 790 -21.89 21.64 42.53
CA GLU A 790 -23.26 21.15 42.30
C GLU A 790 -23.40 19.67 42.73
N LEU A 791 -22.43 18.85 42.30
CA LEU A 791 -22.38 17.42 42.61
C LEU A 791 -22.19 17.18 44.11
N GLY A 792 -21.34 18.00 44.76
CA GLY A 792 -21.15 17.98 46.23
C GLY A 792 -22.44 18.32 46.99
N ILE A 793 -23.17 19.36 46.56
CA ILE A 793 -24.47 19.74 47.15
C ILE A 793 -25.51 18.60 46.96
N ARG A 794 -25.61 18.00 45.77
CA ARG A 794 -26.52 16.88 45.51
C ARG A 794 -26.24 15.68 46.39
N LEU A 795 -24.96 15.34 46.60
CA LEU A 795 -24.53 14.25 47.50
C LEU A 795 -24.85 14.59 48.96
N ALA A 796 -24.64 15.83 49.39
CA ALA A 796 -24.98 16.29 50.76
C ALA A 796 -26.51 16.25 51.00
N LEU A 797 -27.32 16.45 49.98
CA LEU A 797 -28.79 16.35 49.98
C LEU A 797 -29.32 14.91 49.83
N GLY A 798 -28.45 13.90 49.87
CA GLY A 798 -28.85 12.48 49.87
C GLY A 798 -28.96 11.79 48.54
N ALA A 799 -28.47 12.41 47.45
CA ALA A 799 -28.41 11.73 46.14
C ALA A 799 -27.43 10.55 46.23
N THR A 800 -27.83 9.39 45.74
CA THR A 800 -26.93 8.21 45.71
C THR A 800 -25.83 8.40 44.66
N VAL A 801 -24.59 8.04 45.03
CA VAL A 801 -23.41 8.14 44.15
C VAL A 801 -23.66 7.42 42.82
N GLY A 802 -24.27 6.22 42.84
CA GLY A 802 -24.57 5.46 41.63
C GLY A 802 -25.53 6.17 40.65
N ARG A 803 -26.58 6.87 41.18
CA ARG A 803 -27.51 7.66 40.35
C ARG A 803 -26.79 8.85 39.70
N THR A 804 -25.89 9.49 40.43
CA THR A 804 -25.11 10.62 39.93
C THR A 804 -24.12 10.18 38.83
N ILE A 805 -23.39 9.09 39.05
CA ILE A 805 -22.49 8.49 38.05
C ILE A 805 -23.26 8.10 36.80
N ARG A 806 -24.40 7.41 36.98
CA ARG A 806 -25.26 6.98 35.85
C ARG A 806 -25.75 8.18 35.02
N GLY A 807 -26.18 9.25 35.66
CA GLY A 807 -26.64 10.46 34.94
C GLY A 807 -25.55 11.14 34.11
N ILE A 808 -24.31 11.14 34.61
CA ILE A 808 -23.16 11.71 33.87
C ILE A 808 -22.75 10.78 32.72
N ALA A 809 -22.65 9.47 32.99
CA ALA A 809 -22.26 8.48 31.97
C ALA A 809 -23.28 8.42 30.84
N LEU A 810 -24.59 8.49 31.12
CA LEU A 810 -25.64 8.52 30.09
C LEU A 810 -25.49 9.73 29.16
N GLY A 811 -25.03 10.88 29.66
CA GLY A 811 -24.75 12.03 28.79
C GLY A 811 -23.66 11.77 27.75
N GLY A 812 -22.60 11.06 28.10
CA GLY A 812 -21.54 10.62 27.15
C GLY A 812 -22.05 9.58 26.16
N VAL A 813 -22.77 8.58 26.62
CA VAL A 813 -23.37 7.53 25.79
C VAL A 813 -24.38 8.11 24.79
N ALA A 814 -25.19 9.11 25.20
CA ALA A 814 -26.14 9.77 24.30
C ALA A 814 -25.44 10.52 23.16
N LEU A 815 -24.34 11.23 23.45
CA LEU A 815 -23.51 11.87 22.40
C LEU A 815 -22.90 10.85 21.46
N ALA A 816 -22.41 9.73 22.01
CA ALA A 816 -21.87 8.64 21.21
C ALA A 816 -22.95 7.97 20.33
N ALA A 817 -24.16 7.81 20.85
CA ALA A 817 -25.28 7.28 20.06
C ALA A 817 -25.65 8.20 18.87
N ILE A 818 -25.70 9.52 19.11
CA ILE A 818 -25.90 10.50 18.02
C ILE A 818 -24.78 10.41 16.98
N GLY A 819 -23.52 10.36 17.45
CA GLY A 819 -22.36 10.18 16.59
C GLY A 819 -22.40 8.85 15.82
N ALA A 820 -22.82 7.77 16.47
CA ALA A 820 -22.93 6.46 15.85
C ALA A 820 -23.99 6.42 14.74
N VAL A 821 -25.14 7.07 14.96
CA VAL A 821 -26.17 7.20 13.90
C VAL A 821 -25.65 8.04 12.73
N ALA A 822 -25.05 9.20 13.02
CA ALA A 822 -24.46 10.04 11.98
C ALA A 822 -23.35 9.33 11.20
N GLY A 823 -22.45 8.62 11.92
CA GLY A 823 -21.39 7.82 11.34
C GLY A 823 -21.92 6.64 10.51
N GLY A 824 -22.96 5.97 10.99
CA GLY A 824 -23.64 4.90 10.26
C GLY A 824 -24.21 5.39 8.92
N LEU A 825 -24.85 6.57 8.90
CA LEU A 825 -25.33 7.19 7.66
C LEU A 825 -24.18 7.58 6.72
N LEU A 826 -23.10 8.16 7.24
CA LEU A 826 -21.92 8.51 6.46
C LEU A 826 -21.22 7.25 5.90
N SER A 827 -21.24 6.15 6.66
CA SER A 827 -20.67 4.87 6.24
C SER A 827 -21.33 4.33 4.97
N LEU A 828 -22.64 4.56 4.77
CA LEU A 828 -23.33 4.15 3.54
C LEU A 828 -22.77 4.81 2.27
N ALA A 829 -22.20 6.01 2.41
CA ALA A 829 -21.49 6.66 1.30
C ALA A 829 -20.02 6.20 1.22
N ALA A 830 -19.36 6.04 2.36
CA ALA A 830 -17.96 5.63 2.42
C ALA A 830 -17.71 4.20 1.93
N VAL A 831 -18.68 3.30 2.09
CA VAL A 831 -18.59 1.90 1.64
C VAL A 831 -18.37 1.79 0.13
N ARG A 832 -18.81 2.76 -0.66
CA ARG A 832 -18.55 2.80 -2.12
C ARG A 832 -17.05 2.83 -2.45
N LEU A 833 -16.21 3.37 -1.56
CA LEU A 833 -14.74 3.40 -1.72
C LEU A 833 -14.08 2.05 -1.45
N VAL A 834 -14.78 1.12 -0.82
CA VAL A 834 -14.25 -0.20 -0.45
C VAL A 834 -14.99 -1.33 -1.16
N GLN A 835 -15.97 -1.02 -1.98
CA GLN A 835 -16.83 -1.99 -2.65
C GLN A 835 -16.04 -3.00 -3.48
N SER A 836 -15.02 -2.55 -4.21
CA SER A 836 -14.12 -3.37 -5.02
C SER A 836 -13.29 -4.37 -4.19
N PHE A 837 -13.14 -4.14 -2.89
CA PHE A 837 -12.38 -5.02 -1.98
C PHE A 837 -13.28 -5.98 -1.18
N LEU A 838 -14.60 -5.84 -1.29
CA LEU A 838 -15.55 -6.72 -0.59
C LEU A 838 -15.78 -7.99 -1.41
N TRP A 839 -15.66 -9.13 -0.74
CA TRP A 839 -15.96 -10.41 -1.34
C TRP A 839 -16.94 -11.19 -0.45
N ASN A 840 -18.04 -11.66 -1.05
CA ASN A 840 -19.13 -12.40 -0.39
C ASN A 840 -19.72 -11.71 0.86
N VAL A 841 -19.51 -10.39 0.98
CA VAL A 841 -20.06 -9.56 2.06
C VAL A 841 -20.81 -8.40 1.42
N GLY A 842 -22.08 -8.25 1.80
CA GLY A 842 -22.88 -7.14 1.29
C GLY A 842 -22.39 -5.78 1.81
N GLU A 843 -22.44 -4.76 0.97
CA GLU A 843 -22.06 -3.38 1.32
C GLU A 843 -22.80 -2.85 2.56
N ARG A 844 -24.02 -3.32 2.80
CA ARG A 844 -24.89 -2.92 3.90
C ARG A 844 -25.07 -4.05 4.92
N ASP A 845 -24.01 -4.79 5.19
CA ASP A 845 -24.05 -5.91 6.11
C ASP A 845 -24.57 -5.52 7.51
N PRO A 846 -25.81 -5.92 7.89
CA PRO A 846 -26.42 -5.46 9.12
C PRO A 846 -25.68 -5.95 10.38
N LEU A 847 -24.97 -7.08 10.28
CA LEU A 847 -24.21 -7.61 11.39
C LEU A 847 -23.01 -6.71 11.72
N THR A 848 -22.24 -6.30 10.69
CA THR A 848 -21.10 -5.39 10.86
C THR A 848 -21.55 -4.05 11.44
N PHE A 849 -22.60 -3.43 10.88
CA PHE A 849 -23.11 -2.16 11.39
C PHE A 849 -23.56 -2.27 12.84
N THR A 850 -24.33 -3.32 13.19
CA THR A 850 -24.83 -3.53 14.55
C THR A 850 -23.68 -3.75 15.55
N LEU A 851 -22.71 -4.61 15.20
CA LEU A 851 -21.57 -4.88 16.07
C LEU A 851 -20.70 -3.64 16.28
N VAL A 852 -20.46 -2.84 15.25
CA VAL A 852 -19.69 -1.60 15.36
C VAL A 852 -20.41 -0.59 16.25
N VAL A 853 -21.71 -0.37 16.05
CA VAL A 853 -22.48 0.55 16.91
C VAL A 853 -22.46 0.08 18.36
N LEU A 854 -22.72 -1.20 18.62
CA LEU A 854 -22.68 -1.76 19.96
C LEU A 854 -21.29 -1.58 20.59
N PHE A 855 -20.23 -1.89 19.85
CA PHE A 855 -18.86 -1.76 20.33
C PHE A 855 -18.49 -0.31 20.68
N VAL A 856 -18.86 0.65 19.84
CA VAL A 856 -18.65 2.09 20.09
C VAL A 856 -19.42 2.55 21.34
N LEU A 857 -20.66 2.09 21.52
CA LEU A 857 -21.45 2.43 22.70
C LEU A 857 -20.85 1.85 23.98
N VAL A 858 -20.34 0.61 23.95
CA VAL A 858 -19.64 0.00 25.09
C VAL A 858 -18.36 0.76 25.44
N VAL A 859 -17.52 1.06 24.46
CA VAL A 859 -16.28 1.83 24.67
C VAL A 859 -16.60 3.22 25.21
N SER A 860 -17.64 3.87 24.69
CA SER A 860 -18.08 5.20 25.14
C SER A 860 -18.63 5.17 26.58
N ALA A 861 -19.34 4.10 26.96
CA ALA A 861 -19.81 3.90 28.33
C ALA A 861 -18.60 3.75 29.28
N VAL A 862 -17.63 2.92 28.95
CA VAL A 862 -16.40 2.74 29.74
C VAL A 862 -15.64 4.06 29.87
N ALA A 863 -15.41 4.77 28.73
CA ALA A 863 -14.73 6.07 28.72
C ALA A 863 -15.44 7.14 29.55
N SER A 864 -16.77 7.06 29.65
CA SER A 864 -17.59 8.00 30.45
C SER A 864 -17.60 7.65 31.92
N VAL A 865 -17.62 6.38 32.29
CA VAL A 865 -17.68 5.90 33.71
C VAL A 865 -16.37 6.19 34.45
N ILE A 866 -15.21 5.97 33.81
CA ILE A 866 -13.90 6.16 34.43
C ILE A 866 -13.74 7.55 35.09
N PRO A 867 -13.99 8.68 34.36
CA PRO A 867 -13.90 10.01 35.02
C PRO A 867 -15.03 10.26 36.02
N ALA A 868 -16.21 9.68 35.81
CA ALA A 868 -17.33 9.81 36.76
C ALA A 868 -17.05 9.12 38.11
N LEU A 869 -16.26 8.07 38.14
CA LEU A 869 -15.81 7.42 39.38
C LEU A 869 -14.96 8.35 40.29
N ARG A 870 -14.39 9.44 39.76
CA ARG A 870 -13.68 10.46 40.57
C ARG A 870 -14.61 11.16 41.57
N ILE A 871 -15.93 11.08 41.36
CA ILE A 871 -16.94 11.57 42.31
C ILE A 871 -16.86 10.84 43.65
N LEU A 872 -16.47 9.55 43.68
CA LEU A 872 -16.26 8.77 44.93
C LEU A 872 -15.19 9.37 45.85
N LYS A 873 -14.27 10.16 45.32
CA LYS A 873 -13.20 10.84 46.06
C LYS A 873 -13.58 12.27 46.50
N LEU A 874 -14.81 12.72 46.24
CA LEU A 874 -15.28 14.02 46.67
C LEU A 874 -15.74 13.97 48.13
N ASP A 875 -15.08 14.75 49.00
CA ASP A 875 -15.53 15.04 50.34
C ASP A 875 -16.54 16.19 50.32
N PRO A 876 -17.83 15.93 50.62
CA PRO A 876 -18.86 16.96 50.61
C PRO A 876 -18.54 18.16 51.53
N ALA A 877 -17.87 17.91 52.66
CA ALA A 877 -17.54 18.94 53.64
C ALA A 877 -16.43 19.90 53.12
N GLN A 878 -15.44 19.37 52.40
CA GLN A 878 -14.39 20.18 51.79
C GLN A 878 -14.89 20.97 50.57
N THR A 879 -15.81 20.38 49.78
CA THR A 879 -16.37 21.02 48.58
C THR A 879 -17.34 22.15 48.89
N LEU A 880 -17.92 22.21 50.08
CA LEU A 880 -18.77 23.31 50.55
C LEU A 880 -17.95 24.46 51.17
N ARG A 881 -16.72 24.21 51.65
CA ARG A 881 -15.79 25.21 52.19
C ARG A 881 -14.93 25.91 51.14
N ALA A 882 -14.73 25.30 49.95
CA ALA A 882 -14.03 25.85 48.79
C ALA A 882 -15.03 26.49 47.78
#